data_cdcc9e5bfd293ddb1b0c77a980d73c5d
#
_entry.id   cdcc9e5bfd293ddb1b0c77a980d73c5d
#
_cell.length_a   1.000
_cell.length_b   1.000
_cell.length_c   1.000
_cell.angle_alpha   90.00
_cell.angle_beta   90.00
_cell.angle_gamma   90.00
#
_symmetry.space_group_name_H-M   'P 1'
#
loop_
_entity.id
_entity.type
_entity.pdbx_description
1 polymer ?
#
loop_
_entity_poly.entity_id
_entity_poly.type
_entity_poly.pdbx_seq_one_letter_code
_entity_poly.pdbx_strand_id
1 'polypeptide(L)'
;MTKSTIGDSPRRREDARFITGGGAYLDDLPFDRMAHAIVLRSPHAHAWLHAVKVDAARRAPGVLAVLTAVDAAADGLGPLRPYAEANVQTGEPFTFAVQPLMAGRKARFAGEPVALVVAESHAQALDAAELIEVDYESLAAVTSGEAARARGAPLISDEVPGNVCIDWHTGDAAGADAAFAQAAHVVSLTLDNHRIVTNPMEPRGCVGQFDPASSRYTLHVSSQNIHINRNHVARALGVEPKDVRFIAPDVGGGFGAKNFAYAEHALILWAARRTGRPVKWIASRSEVFLADHAARDTQAEASLALDAAGRFLALKVASVANLGAYMAGAGGGVQTYQYVHLQGTVYRIPAIALHVVAVLTNTAPIGVTRGPGFAETVNILERLIDAAAQQHGFDRVELRRLNMVPADAMPMTNSFGFRVDSGTFAETFDHALVRADLDGFAERRRQSEAQGRLRGLGFAYHIKGTGGPPDENVDIRFEPDGTVSLITGTQHIGQGHETTFPQILAHRLGVANERIRLRQGDTDLIVAGGGHGSSRATYMGGTAMWRASDEIIAKGTALAADALEAAEADIRFEDGRFVVSGTDRAVGLLEIAALGREKNKPIDTYHAWTREHLTFPNGAHVVEVEIDRDTGRVSLARYTAVDDYGVLVNPMIASGQAHGAMAQGVGQALLEHATYDAQSGQMVAASFMDYAMPRADDLPSFDLGFNGTPCTTNPLGVKGCGEAGAIAAFPAIANAILDALAPLGVKGFEGPATPAHVWQAMRLAR
;
A
#
# COMPACT_ATOMS: atom_id res chain seq x y z
N MET A 1 -9.98 24.71 -26.91
CA MET A 1 -9.64 23.93 -25.70
C MET A 1 -9.59 22.49 -26.14
N THR A 2 -8.45 21.84 -26.01
CA THR A 2 -8.28 20.45 -26.43
C THR A 2 -8.96 19.56 -25.41
N LYS A 3 -9.96 18.78 -25.83
CA LYS A 3 -10.63 17.76 -25.02
C LYS A 3 -9.61 16.65 -24.77
N SER A 4 -9.10 16.51 -23.57
CA SER A 4 -8.26 15.39 -23.19
C SER A 4 -9.16 14.21 -22.83
N THR A 5 -8.94 13.07 -23.48
CA THR A 5 -9.74 11.85 -23.32
C THR A 5 -8.95 10.74 -22.66
N ILE A 6 -9.61 9.62 -22.35
CA ILE A 6 -8.94 8.40 -21.88
C ILE A 6 -7.92 7.96 -22.95
N GLY A 7 -6.68 7.68 -22.53
CA GLY A 7 -5.55 7.33 -23.39
C GLY A 7 -4.61 8.49 -23.71
N ASP A 8 -5.05 9.73 -23.53
CA ASP A 8 -4.17 10.89 -23.68
C ASP A 8 -3.25 11.08 -22.48
N SER A 9 -2.12 11.75 -22.69
CA SER A 9 -1.13 12.05 -21.66
C SER A 9 -1.00 13.56 -21.37
N PRO A 10 -2.06 14.26 -20.93
CA PRO A 10 -1.91 15.64 -20.50
C PRO A 10 -0.97 15.72 -19.30
N ARG A 11 -0.24 16.84 -19.20
CA ARG A 11 0.58 17.13 -18.01
C ARG A 11 -0.33 17.22 -16.78
N ARG A 12 0.21 16.87 -15.63
CA ARG A 12 -0.51 16.96 -14.35
C ARG A 12 -0.88 18.42 -14.05
N ARG A 13 -2.15 18.66 -13.80
CA ARG A 13 -2.68 20.00 -13.48
C ARG A 13 -2.15 20.52 -12.15
N GLU A 14 -2.06 19.64 -11.20
CA GLU A 14 -1.57 19.91 -9.84
C GLU A 14 -0.08 20.26 -9.77
N ASP A 15 0.74 19.87 -10.75
CA ASP A 15 2.18 20.12 -10.73
C ASP A 15 2.51 21.62 -10.71
N ALA A 16 1.76 22.44 -11.46
CA ALA A 16 1.99 23.89 -11.47
C ALA A 16 1.86 24.50 -10.06
N ARG A 17 0.89 24.03 -9.29
CA ARG A 17 0.67 24.47 -7.89
C ARG A 17 1.81 24.00 -6.99
N PHE A 18 2.23 22.74 -7.10
CA PHE A 18 3.27 22.18 -6.25
C PHE A 18 4.65 22.77 -6.51
N ILE A 19 5.08 22.90 -7.77
CA ILE A 19 6.43 23.42 -8.09
C ILE A 19 6.58 24.93 -7.89
N THR A 20 5.50 25.64 -7.66
CA THR A 20 5.51 27.09 -7.35
C THR A 20 5.24 27.40 -5.87
N GLY A 21 5.23 26.38 -5.00
CA GLY A 21 5.04 26.54 -3.55
C GLY A 21 3.57 26.76 -3.14
N GLY A 22 2.61 26.51 -4.04
CA GLY A 22 1.18 26.63 -3.75
C GLY A 22 0.55 25.33 -3.19
N GLY A 23 1.35 24.32 -2.84
CA GLY A 23 0.89 23.15 -2.09
C GLY A 23 0.48 23.54 -0.67
N ALA A 24 -0.52 22.84 -0.14
CA ALA A 24 -1.00 23.06 1.23
C ALA A 24 -0.86 21.73 2.01
N TYR A 25 0.38 21.41 2.40
CA TYR A 25 0.67 20.25 3.22
C TYR A 25 0.31 20.53 4.68
N LEU A 26 0.20 19.50 5.47
CA LEU A 26 -0.28 19.61 6.84
C LEU A 26 0.55 20.59 7.68
N ASP A 27 1.87 20.59 7.52
CA ASP A 27 2.77 21.47 8.29
C ASP A 27 2.66 22.95 7.91
N ASP A 28 2.17 23.25 6.70
CA ASP A 28 1.98 24.60 6.17
C ASP A 28 0.68 25.27 6.65
N LEU A 29 -0.26 24.49 7.21
CA LEU A 29 -1.59 25.01 7.56
C LEU A 29 -1.51 25.96 8.77
N PRO A 30 -1.97 27.22 8.65
CA PRO A 30 -2.02 28.16 9.75
C PRO A 30 -3.29 27.93 10.60
N PHE A 31 -3.13 27.95 11.92
CA PHE A 31 -4.24 27.94 12.86
C PHE A 31 -4.00 29.02 13.93
N ASP A 32 -5.06 29.72 14.29
CA ASP A 32 -4.97 30.76 15.32
C ASP A 32 -4.73 30.12 16.70
N ARG A 33 -3.81 30.71 17.47
CA ARG A 33 -3.44 30.25 18.82
C ARG A 33 -3.03 28.77 18.87
N MET A 34 -2.43 28.23 17.80
CA MET A 34 -2.00 26.85 17.71
C MET A 34 -1.02 26.48 18.81
N ALA A 35 -1.26 25.35 19.48
CA ALA A 35 -0.33 24.70 20.39
C ALA A 35 0.41 23.55 19.68
N HIS A 36 1.56 23.18 20.24
CA HIS A 36 2.40 22.13 19.68
C HIS A 36 2.50 20.96 20.65
N ALA A 37 2.46 19.75 20.12
CA ALA A 37 2.55 18.54 20.90
C ALA A 37 3.82 17.75 20.58
N ILE A 38 4.38 17.14 21.63
CA ILE A 38 5.45 16.14 21.56
C ILE A 38 4.95 14.87 22.23
N VAL A 39 5.16 13.73 21.56
CA VAL A 39 4.90 12.41 22.13
C VAL A 39 6.19 11.88 22.74
N LEU A 40 6.22 11.76 24.07
CA LEU A 40 7.30 11.03 24.74
C LEU A 40 7.13 9.54 24.49
N ARG A 41 8.16 8.90 23.96
CA ARG A 41 8.14 7.50 23.60
C ARG A 41 9.04 6.66 24.48
N SER A 42 8.66 5.39 24.67
CA SER A 42 9.50 4.44 25.40
C SER A 42 10.83 4.22 24.67
N PRO A 43 11.97 4.37 25.37
CA PRO A 43 13.27 3.96 24.85
C PRO A 43 13.48 2.45 24.98
N HIS A 44 12.62 1.72 25.72
CA HIS A 44 12.73 0.29 25.95
C HIS A 44 11.79 -0.47 25.02
N ALA A 45 12.29 -1.55 24.46
CA ALA A 45 11.50 -2.46 23.63
C ALA A 45 10.53 -3.31 24.48
N HIS A 46 10.88 -3.62 25.73
CA HIS A 46 10.07 -4.37 26.66
C HIS A 46 10.40 -3.95 28.09
N ALA A 47 9.46 -3.34 28.79
CA ALA A 47 9.68 -2.88 30.15
C ALA A 47 8.38 -2.70 30.93
N TRP A 48 8.43 -2.90 32.25
CA TRP A 48 7.42 -2.36 33.14
C TRP A 48 7.63 -0.85 33.34
N LEU A 49 6.53 -0.11 33.45
CA LEU A 49 6.49 1.30 33.83
C LEU A 49 5.93 1.34 35.26
N HIS A 50 6.79 1.59 36.25
CA HIS A 50 6.38 1.72 37.66
C HIS A 50 5.84 3.10 37.97
N ALA A 51 6.41 4.14 37.35
CA ALA A 51 5.96 5.52 37.52
C ALA A 51 6.30 6.39 36.30
N VAL A 52 5.41 7.34 35.98
CA VAL A 52 5.63 8.42 35.02
C VAL A 52 5.48 9.74 35.78
N LYS A 53 6.62 10.39 36.11
CA LYS A 53 6.64 11.63 36.93
C LYS A 53 6.60 12.82 36.00
N VAL A 54 5.50 13.53 35.98
CA VAL A 54 5.22 14.65 35.07
C VAL A 54 5.18 16.02 35.71
N ASP A 55 5.36 16.13 37.04
CA ASP A 55 5.13 17.36 37.76
C ASP A 55 6.13 18.50 37.41
N ALA A 56 7.37 18.16 37.09
CA ALA A 56 8.35 19.11 36.61
C ALA A 56 7.96 19.67 35.24
N ALA A 57 7.60 18.78 34.31
CA ALA A 57 7.13 19.13 32.97
C ALA A 57 5.86 19.99 32.99
N ARG A 58 4.91 19.67 33.87
CA ARG A 58 3.65 20.44 34.02
C ARG A 58 3.89 21.89 34.45
N ARG A 59 5.00 22.16 35.17
CA ARG A 59 5.38 23.54 35.64
C ARG A 59 6.32 24.28 34.70
N ALA A 60 6.76 23.63 33.63
CA ALA A 60 7.69 24.27 32.70
C ALA A 60 7.00 25.42 31.92
N PRO A 61 7.77 26.48 31.58
CA PRO A 61 7.21 27.65 30.89
C PRO A 61 6.53 27.30 29.58
N GLY A 62 5.33 27.84 29.36
CA GLY A 62 4.56 27.65 28.12
C GLY A 62 3.87 26.28 27.99
N VAL A 63 4.01 25.39 28.96
CA VAL A 63 3.31 24.09 28.95
C VAL A 63 1.83 24.30 29.27
N LEU A 64 0.98 23.74 28.43
CA LEU A 64 -0.47 23.80 28.51
C LEU A 64 -1.07 22.52 29.11
N ALA A 65 -0.46 21.37 28.79
CA ALA A 65 -0.86 20.09 29.37
C ALA A 65 0.29 19.07 29.25
N VAL A 66 0.37 18.16 30.24
CA VAL A 66 1.14 16.92 30.15
C VAL A 66 0.17 15.78 30.51
N LEU A 67 -0.09 14.93 29.55
CA LEU A 67 -1.11 13.91 29.56
C LEU A 67 -0.48 12.52 29.53
N THR A 68 -1.01 11.60 30.33
CA THR A 68 -0.51 10.22 30.49
C THR A 68 -1.64 9.20 30.28
N ALA A 69 -1.29 7.92 30.29
CA ALA A 69 -2.27 6.84 30.23
C ALA A 69 -3.30 6.90 31.38
N VAL A 70 -2.92 7.44 32.57
CA VAL A 70 -3.83 7.64 33.70
C VAL A 70 -4.88 8.70 33.35
N ASP A 71 -4.47 9.81 32.74
CA ASP A 71 -5.38 10.87 32.32
C ASP A 71 -6.32 10.37 31.18
N ALA A 72 -5.80 9.56 30.24
CA ALA A 72 -6.58 8.98 29.18
C ALA A 72 -7.66 8.03 29.71
N ALA A 73 -7.31 7.18 30.67
CA ALA A 73 -8.26 6.28 31.31
C ALA A 73 -9.34 7.04 32.11
N ALA A 74 -8.95 8.11 32.82
CA ALA A 74 -9.89 8.96 33.58
C ALA A 74 -10.89 9.67 32.66
N ASP A 75 -10.49 10.00 31.41
CA ASP A 75 -11.37 10.61 30.42
C ASP A 75 -12.13 9.58 29.56
N GLY A 76 -11.95 8.29 29.82
CA GLY A 76 -12.68 7.21 29.15
C GLY A 76 -12.20 6.90 27.72
N LEU A 77 -10.94 7.24 27.39
CA LEU A 77 -10.39 6.88 26.08
C LEU A 77 -10.20 5.37 25.97
N GLY A 78 -10.61 4.80 24.84
CA GLY A 78 -10.42 3.39 24.50
C GLY A 78 -9.16 3.12 23.69
N PRO A 79 -8.81 1.82 23.50
CA PRO A 79 -7.68 1.41 22.68
C PRO A 79 -7.99 1.46 21.18
N LEU A 80 -6.94 1.40 20.34
CA LEU A 80 -7.08 1.05 18.94
C LEU A 80 -7.25 -0.46 18.79
N ARG A 81 -8.06 -0.85 17.81
CA ARG A 81 -8.32 -2.25 17.48
C ARG A 81 -7.87 -2.52 16.04
N PRO A 82 -7.50 -3.77 15.67
CA PRO A 82 -7.20 -4.13 14.30
C PRO A 82 -8.44 -3.90 13.40
N TYR A 83 -8.23 -3.67 12.12
CA TYR A 83 -9.32 -3.46 11.15
C TYR A 83 -10.04 -4.77 10.81
N ALA A 84 -9.33 -5.89 10.89
CA ALA A 84 -9.91 -7.22 10.82
C ALA A 84 -9.64 -7.93 12.16
N GLU A 85 -10.69 -8.33 12.84
CA GLU A 85 -10.63 -9.08 14.13
C GLU A 85 -10.82 -10.58 13.92
N ALA A 86 -11.10 -10.99 12.68
CA ALA A 86 -11.30 -12.37 12.28
C ALA A 86 -10.74 -12.63 10.87
N ASN A 87 -10.46 -13.89 10.60
CA ASN A 87 -10.08 -14.36 9.27
C ASN A 87 -11.25 -14.13 8.28
N VAL A 88 -11.01 -13.34 7.25
CA VAL A 88 -12.02 -12.96 6.26
C VAL A 88 -12.56 -14.16 5.48
N GLN A 89 -11.79 -15.25 5.36
CA GLN A 89 -12.18 -16.45 4.60
C GLN A 89 -12.99 -17.44 5.45
N THR A 90 -12.63 -17.62 6.73
CA THR A 90 -13.25 -18.63 7.61
C THR A 90 -14.21 -18.02 8.63
N GLY A 91 -14.09 -16.74 8.93
CA GLY A 91 -14.82 -16.07 10.02
C GLY A 91 -14.27 -16.37 11.41
N GLU A 92 -13.22 -17.16 11.55
CA GLU A 92 -12.62 -17.47 12.84
C GLU A 92 -11.95 -16.25 13.45
N PRO A 93 -12.23 -15.93 14.73
CA PRO A 93 -11.65 -14.78 15.39
C PRO A 93 -10.14 -14.94 15.58
N PHE A 94 -9.40 -13.84 15.43
CA PHE A 94 -7.97 -13.80 15.75
C PHE A 94 -7.76 -13.67 17.26
N THR A 95 -6.63 -14.19 17.72
CA THR A 95 -6.13 -13.92 19.08
C THR A 95 -5.26 -12.67 19.03
N PHE A 96 -5.65 -11.59 19.71
CA PHE A 96 -4.88 -10.35 19.69
C PHE A 96 -5.02 -9.54 20.98
N ALA A 97 -3.99 -8.75 21.30
CA ALA A 97 -4.06 -7.71 22.31
C ALA A 97 -4.45 -6.38 21.64
N VAL A 98 -5.31 -5.61 22.29
CA VAL A 98 -5.65 -4.26 21.83
C VAL A 98 -4.48 -3.30 22.06
N GLN A 99 -4.28 -2.35 21.14
CA GLN A 99 -3.23 -1.35 21.24
C GLN A 99 -3.71 -0.15 22.07
N PRO A 100 -3.16 0.11 23.28
CA PRO A 100 -3.50 1.31 24.03
C PRO A 100 -3.02 2.57 23.30
N LEU A 101 -3.64 3.71 23.55
CA LEU A 101 -3.17 4.99 22.98
C LEU A 101 -1.81 5.42 23.57
N MET A 102 -1.55 5.03 24.82
CA MET A 102 -0.28 5.20 25.50
C MET A 102 0.00 4.02 26.42
N ALA A 103 1.25 3.62 26.55
CA ALA A 103 1.68 2.60 27.50
C ALA A 103 1.34 3.00 28.93
N GLY A 104 0.53 2.18 29.61
CA GLY A 104 0.12 2.44 30.99
C GLY A 104 1.06 1.79 32.00
N ARG A 105 1.21 0.46 31.92
CA ARG A 105 2.01 -0.34 32.85
C ARG A 105 3.19 -1.05 32.21
N LYS A 106 3.11 -1.30 30.89
CA LYS A 106 4.09 -2.10 30.15
C LYS A 106 4.33 -1.48 28.76
N ALA A 107 5.58 -1.17 28.45
CA ALA A 107 6.01 -0.86 27.10
C ALA A 107 6.34 -2.16 26.36
N ARG A 108 5.92 -2.27 25.10
CA ARG A 108 6.03 -3.48 24.29
C ARG A 108 6.91 -3.34 23.06
N PHE A 109 7.25 -2.09 22.70
CA PHE A 109 8.26 -1.81 21.67
C PHE A 109 8.93 -0.46 21.91
N ALA A 110 10.17 -0.29 21.47
CA ALA A 110 10.86 0.98 21.48
C ALA A 110 10.16 1.94 20.48
N GLY A 111 9.68 3.09 20.98
CA GLY A 111 8.85 4.01 20.20
C GLY A 111 7.37 4.04 20.60
N GLU A 112 6.92 3.17 21.52
CA GLU A 112 5.54 3.22 22.04
C GLU A 112 5.26 4.51 22.81
N PRO A 113 4.13 5.22 22.57
CA PRO A 113 3.79 6.45 23.30
C PRO A 113 3.66 6.21 24.81
N VAL A 114 4.24 7.09 25.63
CA VAL A 114 4.19 7.02 27.10
C VAL A 114 3.50 8.25 27.69
N ALA A 115 3.78 9.44 27.15
CA ALA A 115 3.14 10.67 27.56
C ALA A 115 3.00 11.63 26.36
N LEU A 116 2.09 12.59 26.48
CA LEU A 116 1.88 13.66 25.51
C LEU A 116 2.09 15.00 26.19
N VAL A 117 3.02 15.79 25.70
CA VAL A 117 3.28 17.17 26.16
C VAL A 117 2.69 18.14 25.15
N VAL A 118 1.94 19.12 25.63
CA VAL A 118 1.36 20.19 24.81
C VAL A 118 1.84 21.53 25.36
N ALA A 119 2.43 22.36 24.50
CA ALA A 119 2.95 23.67 24.87
C ALA A 119 2.65 24.75 23.80
N GLU A 120 2.94 25.99 24.08
CA GLU A 120 2.72 27.14 23.19
C GLU A 120 3.64 27.12 21.97
N SER A 121 4.80 26.45 22.05
CA SER A 121 5.72 26.24 20.94
C SER A 121 6.31 24.83 20.96
N HIS A 122 6.79 24.37 19.79
CA HIS A 122 7.46 23.09 19.67
C HIS A 122 8.69 22.96 20.58
N ALA A 123 9.51 24.02 20.69
CA ALA A 123 10.68 24.00 21.55
C ALA A 123 10.31 23.84 23.03
N GLN A 124 9.30 24.58 23.51
CA GLN A 124 8.81 24.42 24.89
C GLN A 124 8.24 23.04 25.17
N ALA A 125 7.55 22.46 24.20
CA ALA A 125 7.04 21.07 24.33
C ALA A 125 8.18 20.06 24.42
N LEU A 126 9.26 20.25 23.65
CA LEU A 126 10.44 19.39 23.67
C LEU A 126 11.20 19.52 25.00
N ASP A 127 11.51 20.74 25.42
CA ASP A 127 12.18 21.00 26.70
C ASP A 127 11.40 20.41 27.89
N ALA A 128 10.07 20.52 27.85
CA ALA A 128 9.22 19.95 28.90
C ALA A 128 9.17 18.40 28.85
N ALA A 129 9.24 17.81 27.67
CA ALA A 129 9.28 16.36 27.53
C ALA A 129 10.55 15.76 28.17
N GLU A 130 11.69 16.47 28.09
CA GLU A 130 12.95 16.06 28.74
C GLU A 130 12.88 16.09 30.27
N LEU A 131 11.92 16.82 30.88
CA LEU A 131 11.71 16.87 32.31
C LEU A 131 10.85 15.72 32.87
N ILE A 132 10.33 14.85 31.98
CA ILE A 132 9.54 13.72 32.40
C ILE A 132 10.47 12.57 32.78
N GLU A 133 10.39 12.14 34.04
CA GLU A 133 11.09 10.96 34.51
C GLU A 133 10.17 9.73 34.44
N VAL A 134 10.63 8.67 33.81
CA VAL A 134 9.91 7.38 33.77
C VAL A 134 10.74 6.31 34.47
N ASP A 135 10.14 5.64 35.43
CA ASP A 135 10.76 4.53 36.17
C ASP A 135 10.47 3.23 35.42
N TYR A 136 11.50 2.75 34.69
CA TYR A 136 11.43 1.54 33.88
C TYR A 136 12.13 0.37 34.56
N GLU A 137 11.49 -0.79 34.52
CA GLU A 137 12.14 -2.09 34.75
C GLU A 137 12.22 -2.86 33.45
N SER A 138 13.41 -2.98 32.87
CA SER A 138 13.64 -3.64 31.59
C SER A 138 13.32 -5.14 31.68
N LEU A 139 12.66 -5.65 30.66
CA LEU A 139 12.32 -7.07 30.47
C LEU A 139 13.08 -7.63 29.27
N ALA A 140 13.20 -8.95 29.19
CA ALA A 140 13.72 -9.62 28.01
C ALA A 140 12.82 -9.32 26.79
N ALA A 141 13.44 -9.00 25.66
CA ALA A 141 12.76 -8.70 24.41
C ALA A 141 12.99 -9.80 23.37
N VAL A 142 12.04 -9.95 22.44
CA VAL A 142 12.15 -10.79 21.24
C VAL A 142 11.80 -9.97 20.01
N THR A 143 12.62 -10.07 18.97
CA THR A 143 12.48 -9.22 17.76
C THR A 143 12.22 -10.02 16.49
N SER A 144 12.36 -11.34 16.50
CA SER A 144 12.08 -12.21 15.35
C SER A 144 10.91 -13.16 15.61
N GLY A 145 10.22 -13.55 14.54
CA GLY A 145 9.10 -14.50 14.63
C GLY A 145 9.51 -15.87 15.15
N GLU A 146 10.71 -16.33 14.82
CA GLU A 146 11.26 -17.59 15.32
C GLU A 146 11.51 -17.53 16.84
N ALA A 147 12.20 -16.49 17.31
CA ALA A 147 12.48 -16.31 18.74
C ALA A 147 11.19 -16.15 19.57
N ALA A 148 10.17 -15.48 19.03
CA ALA A 148 8.89 -15.29 19.71
C ALA A 148 8.11 -16.59 19.94
N ARG A 149 8.31 -17.61 19.09
CA ARG A 149 7.68 -18.93 19.18
C ARG A 149 8.51 -19.95 19.98
N ALA A 150 9.73 -19.62 20.32
CA ALA A 150 10.59 -20.53 21.07
C ALA A 150 9.96 -20.87 22.43
N ARG A 151 10.17 -22.11 22.90
CA ARG A 151 9.67 -22.53 24.21
C ARG A 151 10.27 -21.67 25.32
N GLY A 152 9.41 -21.00 26.10
CA GLY A 152 9.83 -20.11 27.17
C GLY A 152 10.16 -18.69 26.72
N ALA A 153 9.86 -18.33 25.48
CA ALA A 153 9.96 -16.93 25.02
C ALA A 153 9.14 -15.99 25.91
N PRO A 154 9.60 -14.77 26.16
CA PRO A 154 8.83 -13.76 26.86
C PRO A 154 7.50 -13.49 26.16
N LEU A 155 6.41 -13.37 26.93
CA LEU A 155 5.11 -12.98 26.39
C LEU A 155 5.06 -11.46 26.18
N ILE A 156 4.70 -11.06 24.97
CA ILE A 156 4.44 -9.66 24.65
C ILE A 156 3.17 -9.19 25.33
N SER A 157 2.13 -10.04 25.30
CA SER A 157 0.86 -9.82 25.99
C SER A 157 0.37 -11.15 26.59
N ASP A 158 -0.17 -11.07 27.81
CA ASP A 158 -0.79 -12.23 28.47
C ASP A 158 -2.07 -12.70 27.77
N GLU A 159 -2.67 -11.83 26.95
CA GLU A 159 -3.86 -12.10 26.13
C GLU A 159 -3.56 -12.98 24.91
N VAL A 160 -2.27 -13.13 24.54
CA VAL A 160 -1.82 -13.86 23.34
C VAL A 160 -0.86 -14.99 23.73
N PRO A 161 -1.38 -16.18 24.07
CA PRO A 161 -0.58 -17.32 24.50
C PRO A 161 0.47 -17.70 23.46
N GLY A 162 1.72 -17.88 23.90
CA GLY A 162 2.84 -18.22 23.02
C GLY A 162 3.15 -17.16 21.95
N ASN A 163 2.67 -15.94 22.13
CA ASN A 163 2.75 -14.83 21.16
C ASN A 163 2.04 -15.10 19.81
N VAL A 164 1.26 -16.16 19.69
CA VAL A 164 0.63 -16.57 18.42
C VAL A 164 -0.74 -15.93 18.27
N CYS A 165 -0.87 -15.05 17.25
CA CYS A 165 -2.13 -14.42 16.87
C CYS A 165 -2.93 -15.25 15.86
N ILE A 166 -2.22 -15.89 14.94
CA ILE A 166 -2.78 -16.68 13.84
C ILE A 166 -1.96 -17.96 13.73
N ASP A 167 -2.65 -19.10 13.65
CA ASP A 167 -2.10 -20.39 13.27
C ASP A 167 -3.13 -21.07 12.36
N TRP A 168 -2.91 -21.02 11.05
CA TRP A 168 -3.96 -21.32 10.08
C TRP A 168 -3.43 -22.14 8.91
N HIS A 169 -4.11 -23.26 8.64
CA HIS A 169 -3.88 -24.10 7.48
C HIS A 169 -4.96 -23.88 6.44
N THR A 170 -4.58 -23.79 5.18
CA THR A 170 -5.52 -23.61 4.06
C THR A 170 -5.00 -24.22 2.76
N GLY A 171 -5.90 -24.36 1.78
CA GLY A 171 -5.61 -25.00 0.50
C GLY A 171 -5.82 -26.51 0.53
N ASP A 172 -5.20 -27.23 -0.43
CA ASP A 172 -5.34 -28.68 -0.64
C ASP A 172 -4.10 -29.42 -0.13
N ALA A 173 -4.02 -29.68 1.17
CA ALA A 173 -2.89 -30.39 1.79
C ALA A 173 -2.78 -31.83 1.29
N ALA A 174 -3.91 -32.55 1.16
CA ALA A 174 -3.90 -33.95 0.74
C ALA A 174 -3.47 -34.11 -0.73
N GLY A 175 -3.99 -33.24 -1.61
CA GLY A 175 -3.57 -33.21 -3.01
C GLY A 175 -2.09 -32.83 -3.17
N ALA A 176 -1.61 -31.88 -2.37
CA ALA A 176 -0.18 -31.51 -2.34
C ALA A 176 0.69 -32.69 -1.88
N ASP A 177 0.32 -33.35 -0.78
CA ASP A 177 1.08 -34.53 -0.29
C ASP A 177 1.16 -35.64 -1.34
N ALA A 178 0.04 -35.94 -2.01
CA ALA A 178 0.00 -36.95 -3.07
C ALA A 178 0.87 -36.55 -4.28
N ALA A 179 0.85 -35.27 -4.68
CA ALA A 179 1.66 -34.75 -5.76
C ALA A 179 3.16 -34.78 -5.44
N PHE A 180 3.56 -34.41 -4.23
CA PHE A 180 4.96 -34.48 -3.78
C PHE A 180 5.48 -35.91 -3.74
N ALA A 181 4.65 -36.89 -3.37
CA ALA A 181 5.03 -38.30 -3.37
C ALA A 181 5.30 -38.88 -4.78
N GLN A 182 4.76 -38.27 -5.83
CA GLN A 182 4.88 -38.68 -7.23
C GLN A 182 5.80 -37.77 -8.05
N ALA A 183 6.32 -36.69 -7.47
CA ALA A 183 7.13 -35.72 -8.17
C ALA A 183 8.45 -36.31 -8.64
N ALA A 184 8.82 -36.01 -9.89
CA ALA A 184 10.14 -36.34 -10.41
C ALA A 184 11.23 -35.39 -9.86
N HIS A 185 10.84 -34.15 -9.60
CA HIS A 185 11.72 -33.12 -9.08
C HIS A 185 11.03 -32.36 -7.95
N VAL A 186 11.80 -32.02 -6.92
CA VAL A 186 11.36 -31.19 -5.79
C VAL A 186 12.44 -30.15 -5.53
N VAL A 187 12.04 -28.91 -5.43
CA VAL A 187 12.90 -27.82 -4.99
C VAL A 187 12.33 -27.21 -3.71
N SER A 188 13.20 -26.92 -2.74
CA SER A 188 12.81 -26.29 -1.47
C SER A 188 13.74 -25.13 -1.16
N LEU A 189 13.16 -24.04 -0.66
CA LEU A 189 13.89 -22.84 -0.24
C LEU A 189 13.35 -22.36 1.10
N THR A 190 14.26 -21.83 1.92
CA THR A 190 13.89 -20.92 3.01
C THR A 190 14.12 -19.50 2.52
N LEU A 191 13.10 -18.68 2.57
CA LEU A 191 13.08 -17.33 2.02
C LEU A 191 12.72 -16.33 3.11
N ASP A 192 13.54 -15.30 3.24
CA ASP A 192 13.27 -14.16 4.10
C ASP A 192 12.77 -12.97 3.29
N ASN A 193 11.65 -12.42 3.70
CA ASN A 193 11.14 -11.14 3.21
C ASN A 193 11.32 -10.13 4.33
N HIS A 194 12.52 -9.60 4.44
CA HIS A 194 12.98 -8.80 5.56
C HIS A 194 12.16 -7.52 5.78
N ARG A 195 12.18 -7.05 7.02
CA ARG A 195 11.43 -5.88 7.47
C ARG A 195 11.94 -4.59 6.81
N ILE A 196 10.99 -3.76 6.36
CA ILE A 196 11.25 -2.42 5.83
C ILE A 196 10.34 -1.38 6.47
N VAL A 197 10.74 -0.10 6.43
CA VAL A 197 9.93 1.06 6.81
C VAL A 197 9.58 1.86 5.57
N THR A 198 8.32 2.26 5.43
CA THR A 198 7.81 2.87 4.19
C THR A 198 8.39 4.25 3.87
N ASN A 199 8.73 5.03 4.85
CA ASN A 199 9.41 6.34 4.78
C ASN A 199 8.87 7.32 3.71
N PRO A 200 7.59 7.73 3.71
CA PRO A 200 7.15 8.83 2.84
C PRO A 200 7.93 10.11 3.17
N MET A 201 8.17 10.97 2.15
CA MET A 201 8.94 12.20 2.35
C MET A 201 8.28 13.16 3.35
N GLU A 202 6.95 13.31 3.29
CA GLU A 202 6.18 13.95 4.36
C GLU A 202 5.99 12.93 5.50
N PRO A 203 6.50 13.20 6.73
CA PRO A 203 6.19 12.39 7.90
C PRO A 203 4.69 12.36 8.21
N ARG A 204 4.27 11.45 9.10
CA ARG A 204 2.91 11.52 9.64
C ARG A 204 2.73 12.76 10.49
N GLY A 205 1.50 13.28 10.50
CA GLY A 205 1.15 14.39 11.35
C GLY A 205 -0.35 14.64 11.38
N CYS A 206 -0.77 15.45 12.34
CA CYS A 206 -2.15 15.91 12.45
C CYS A 206 -2.27 17.21 13.24
N VAL A 207 -3.36 17.94 12.97
CA VAL A 207 -3.79 19.11 13.77
C VAL A 207 -5.21 18.84 14.23
N GLY A 208 -5.38 18.73 15.55
CA GLY A 208 -6.69 18.51 16.18
C GLY A 208 -7.33 19.80 16.64
N GLN A 209 -8.64 19.91 16.49
CA GLN A 209 -9.47 20.98 17.01
C GLN A 209 -10.70 20.39 17.71
N PHE A 210 -11.24 21.11 18.68
CA PHE A 210 -12.50 20.79 19.35
C PHE A 210 -13.35 22.04 19.47
N ASP A 211 -14.60 21.94 19.01
CA ASP A 211 -15.59 22.99 19.18
C ASP A 211 -16.51 22.65 20.37
N PRO A 212 -16.42 23.38 21.48
CA PRO A 212 -17.24 23.10 22.66
C PRO A 212 -18.74 23.40 22.44
N ALA A 213 -19.11 24.25 21.47
CA ALA A 213 -20.51 24.58 21.23
C ALA A 213 -21.26 23.45 20.57
N SER A 214 -20.63 22.74 19.63
CA SER A 214 -21.19 21.59 18.93
C SER A 214 -20.71 20.24 19.50
N SER A 215 -19.77 20.26 20.44
CA SER A 215 -19.04 19.09 20.96
C SER A 215 -18.36 18.27 19.87
N ARG A 216 -17.92 18.93 18.80
CA ARG A 216 -17.40 18.29 17.60
C ARG A 216 -15.87 18.41 17.50
N TYR A 217 -15.26 17.32 17.08
CA TYR A 217 -13.84 17.25 16.79
C TYR A 217 -13.57 17.46 15.29
N THR A 218 -12.46 18.14 14.96
CA THR A 218 -11.93 18.23 13.59
C THR A 218 -10.46 17.84 13.61
N LEU A 219 -10.07 16.88 12.78
CA LEU A 219 -8.69 16.46 12.57
C LEU A 219 -8.25 16.78 11.16
N HIS A 220 -7.30 17.69 11.00
CA HIS A 220 -6.52 17.80 9.77
C HIS A 220 -5.39 16.79 9.85
N VAL A 221 -5.25 15.93 8.83
CA VAL A 221 -4.38 14.75 8.93
C VAL A 221 -3.77 14.36 7.59
N SER A 222 -2.48 14.06 7.61
CA SER A 222 -1.80 13.44 6.48
C SER A 222 -2.19 11.96 6.40
N SER A 223 -3.22 11.63 5.61
CA SER A 223 -3.88 10.31 5.59
C SER A 223 -4.24 9.84 4.18
N GLN A 224 -4.22 8.51 4.00
CA GLN A 224 -4.70 7.83 2.79
C GLN A 224 -6.19 7.45 2.86
N ASN A 225 -6.77 7.39 4.07
CA ASN A 225 -8.14 6.90 4.28
C ASN A 225 -8.81 7.61 5.44
N ILE A 226 -9.50 8.70 5.13
CA ILE A 226 -10.11 9.54 6.16
C ILE A 226 -11.38 8.93 6.79
N HIS A 227 -12.19 8.21 6.03
CA HIS A 227 -13.48 7.68 6.53
C HIS A 227 -13.27 6.53 7.52
N ILE A 228 -12.47 5.54 7.14
CA ILE A 228 -12.19 4.39 8.01
C ILE A 228 -11.41 4.84 9.25
N ASN A 229 -10.39 5.69 9.07
CA ASN A 229 -9.59 6.21 10.17
C ASN A 229 -10.43 7.05 11.15
N ARG A 230 -11.34 7.90 10.65
CA ARG A 230 -12.31 8.62 11.48
C ARG A 230 -13.11 7.67 12.37
N ASN A 231 -13.63 6.58 11.81
CA ASN A 231 -14.46 5.64 12.57
C ASN A 231 -13.67 4.95 13.70
N HIS A 232 -12.40 4.57 13.44
CA HIS A 232 -11.54 3.98 14.45
C HIS A 232 -11.15 4.98 15.55
N VAL A 233 -10.87 6.23 15.17
CA VAL A 233 -10.55 7.30 16.12
C VAL A 233 -11.78 7.70 16.94
N ALA A 234 -12.95 7.80 16.34
CA ALA A 234 -14.20 8.06 17.05
C ALA A 234 -14.46 7.00 18.12
N ARG A 235 -14.27 5.70 17.79
CA ARG A 235 -14.36 4.60 18.75
C ARG A 235 -13.37 4.78 19.91
N ALA A 236 -12.12 5.13 19.62
CA ALA A 236 -11.11 5.35 20.66
C ALA A 236 -11.43 6.56 21.56
N LEU A 237 -12.06 7.59 21.02
CA LEU A 237 -12.56 8.76 21.78
C LEU A 237 -13.86 8.50 22.52
N GLY A 238 -14.57 7.38 22.27
CA GLY A 238 -15.87 7.06 22.85
C GLY A 238 -17.00 7.95 22.32
N VAL A 239 -16.92 8.40 21.05
CA VAL A 239 -17.92 9.27 20.40
C VAL A 239 -18.41 8.66 19.08
N GLU A 240 -19.52 9.19 18.54
CA GLU A 240 -20.03 8.75 17.25
C GLU A 240 -19.17 9.30 16.09
N PRO A 241 -19.02 8.57 14.98
CA PRO A 241 -18.26 9.04 13.81
C PRO A 241 -18.72 10.40 13.25
N LYS A 242 -20.01 10.76 13.37
CA LYS A 242 -20.55 12.06 12.95
C LYS A 242 -20.01 13.24 13.76
N ASP A 243 -19.56 12.97 15.00
CA ASP A 243 -19.01 13.99 15.89
C ASP A 243 -17.52 14.25 15.62
N VAL A 244 -16.96 13.56 14.65
CA VAL A 244 -15.55 13.70 14.23
C VAL A 244 -15.48 13.99 12.73
N ARG A 245 -14.84 15.09 12.34
CA ARG A 245 -14.54 15.44 10.96
C ARG A 245 -13.05 15.21 10.68
N PHE A 246 -12.74 14.50 9.61
CA PHE A 246 -11.38 14.36 9.10
C PHE A 246 -11.21 15.17 7.82
N ILE A 247 -10.12 15.91 7.73
CA ILE A 247 -9.72 16.69 6.56
C ILE A 247 -8.28 16.31 6.21
N ALA A 248 -8.08 15.76 5.02
CA ALA A 248 -6.74 15.52 4.48
C ALA A 248 -6.42 16.63 3.46
N PRO A 249 -5.45 17.51 3.74
CA PRO A 249 -4.93 18.48 2.78
C PRO A 249 -4.11 17.77 1.69
N ASP A 250 -3.19 18.46 1.03
CA ASP A 250 -2.18 17.80 0.19
C ASP A 250 -1.35 16.82 1.03
N VAL A 251 -1.10 15.64 0.50
CA VAL A 251 -0.37 14.58 1.21
C VAL A 251 0.89 14.23 0.44
N GLY A 252 2.04 14.35 1.09
CA GLY A 252 3.38 14.10 0.56
C GLY A 252 3.78 12.63 0.51
N GLY A 253 2.90 11.78 -0.08
CA GLY A 253 3.07 10.34 -0.17
C GLY A 253 2.56 9.61 1.07
N GLY A 254 2.29 8.31 0.89
CA GLY A 254 1.81 7.46 1.98
C GLY A 254 2.25 6.01 1.80
N PHE A 255 2.13 5.43 0.60
CA PHE A 255 2.59 4.10 0.18
C PHE A 255 2.12 2.94 1.09
N GLY A 256 1.15 3.20 1.97
CA GLY A 256 0.63 2.28 2.97
C GLY A 256 0.79 2.78 4.41
N ALA A 257 1.85 3.49 4.76
CA ALA A 257 2.10 3.98 6.13
C ALA A 257 1.01 4.88 6.68
N LYS A 258 0.34 5.67 5.83
CA LYS A 258 -0.73 6.60 6.23
C LYS A 258 -2.15 6.04 6.02
N ASN A 259 -2.28 4.73 5.83
CA ASN A 259 -3.58 4.12 5.51
C ASN A 259 -4.44 3.83 6.74
N PHE A 260 -3.84 3.73 7.93
CA PHE A 260 -4.52 3.32 9.15
C PHE A 260 -4.52 4.41 10.22
N ALA A 261 -5.42 4.27 11.20
CA ALA A 261 -5.42 5.11 12.38
C ALA A 261 -4.22 4.78 13.27
N TYR A 262 -3.62 5.83 13.83
CA TYR A 262 -2.55 5.75 14.81
C TYR A 262 -3.01 6.38 16.13
N ALA A 263 -2.34 6.05 17.22
CA ALA A 263 -2.66 6.58 18.55
C ALA A 263 -2.66 8.12 18.57
N GLU A 264 -1.72 8.72 17.88
CA GLU A 264 -1.55 10.17 17.82
C GLU A 264 -2.79 10.89 17.28
N HIS A 265 -3.56 10.28 16.36
CA HIS A 265 -4.79 10.89 15.85
C HIS A 265 -5.83 11.12 16.95
N ALA A 266 -6.02 10.16 17.83
CA ALA A 266 -6.92 10.28 18.98
C ALA A 266 -6.32 11.17 20.07
N LEU A 267 -5.02 11.02 20.35
CA LEU A 267 -4.31 11.79 21.37
C LEU A 267 -4.34 13.30 21.09
N ILE A 268 -4.17 13.70 19.83
CA ILE A 268 -4.15 15.13 19.43
C ILE A 268 -5.56 15.72 19.48
N LEU A 269 -6.61 15.00 19.10
CA LEU A 269 -7.99 15.44 19.27
C LEU A 269 -8.36 15.58 20.76
N TRP A 270 -7.96 14.62 21.57
CA TRP A 270 -8.12 14.69 23.02
C TRP A 270 -7.38 15.86 23.65
N ALA A 271 -6.14 16.10 23.25
CA ALA A 271 -5.35 17.24 23.70
C ALA A 271 -5.98 18.59 23.32
N ALA A 272 -6.54 18.68 22.11
CA ALA A 272 -7.28 19.87 21.67
C ALA A 272 -8.49 20.16 22.55
N ARG A 273 -9.26 19.14 22.93
CA ARG A 273 -10.37 19.27 23.88
C ARG A 273 -9.90 19.72 25.25
N ARG A 274 -8.78 19.16 25.75
CA ARG A 274 -8.23 19.47 27.08
C ARG A 274 -7.66 20.88 27.18
N THR A 275 -7.06 21.39 26.11
CA THR A 275 -6.41 22.70 26.09
C THR A 275 -7.30 23.83 25.56
N GLY A 276 -8.38 23.52 24.87
CA GLY A 276 -9.24 24.50 24.20
C GLY A 276 -8.52 25.26 23.07
N ARG A 277 -7.47 24.67 22.48
CA ARG A 277 -6.69 25.22 21.38
C ARG A 277 -6.52 24.21 20.26
N PRO A 278 -6.31 24.62 19.00
CA PRO A 278 -5.77 23.74 17.99
C PRO A 278 -4.42 23.17 18.45
N VAL A 279 -4.22 21.85 18.32
CA VAL A 279 -2.99 21.17 18.72
C VAL A 279 -2.37 20.49 17.50
N LYS A 280 -1.13 20.82 17.19
CA LYS A 280 -0.34 20.30 16.08
C LYS A 280 0.70 19.30 16.58
N TRP A 281 0.78 18.16 15.93
CA TRP A 281 1.87 17.20 16.04
C TRP A 281 2.33 16.78 14.65
N ILE A 282 3.64 16.83 14.44
CA ILE A 282 4.31 16.30 13.25
C ILE A 282 5.42 15.37 13.72
N ALA A 283 5.44 14.14 13.22
CA ALA A 283 6.49 13.20 13.56
C ALA A 283 7.86 13.68 13.07
N SER A 284 8.88 13.57 13.89
CA SER A 284 10.25 13.65 13.42
C SER A 284 10.60 12.44 12.55
N ARG A 285 11.65 12.52 11.75
CA ARG A 285 12.08 11.38 10.94
C ARG A 285 12.47 10.18 11.81
N SER A 286 13.08 10.39 12.96
CA SER A 286 13.40 9.31 13.91
C SER A 286 12.14 8.65 14.47
N GLU A 287 11.07 9.42 14.76
CA GLU A 287 9.80 8.84 15.17
C GLU A 287 9.16 7.99 14.07
N VAL A 288 9.30 8.36 12.78
CA VAL A 288 8.82 7.55 11.66
C VAL A 288 9.48 6.16 11.68
N PHE A 289 10.79 6.09 11.89
CA PHE A 289 11.49 4.81 11.97
C PHE A 289 11.05 3.98 13.19
N LEU A 290 10.88 4.60 14.35
CA LEU A 290 10.59 3.91 15.59
C LEU A 290 9.13 3.50 15.76
N ALA A 291 8.18 4.28 15.20
CA ALA A 291 6.77 4.18 15.58
C ALA A 291 5.79 4.02 14.41
N ASP A 292 6.20 4.28 13.16
CA ASP A 292 5.34 3.98 12.02
C ASP A 292 5.21 2.47 11.83
N HIS A 293 4.06 2.04 11.34
CA HIS A 293 3.89 0.64 10.99
C HIS A 293 4.91 0.25 9.91
N ALA A 294 5.74 -0.73 10.24
CA ALA A 294 6.68 -1.35 9.31
C ALA A 294 5.96 -2.30 8.33
N ALA A 295 6.69 -2.97 7.46
CA ALA A 295 6.10 -3.92 6.51
C ALA A 295 7.02 -5.11 6.25
N ARG A 296 6.48 -6.11 5.58
CA ARG A 296 7.14 -7.38 5.29
C ARG A 296 7.38 -8.18 6.59
N ASP A 297 8.61 -8.63 6.86
CA ASP A 297 9.02 -9.40 8.04
C ASP A 297 8.33 -10.77 8.11
N THR A 298 8.46 -11.51 7.01
CA THR A 298 7.91 -12.85 6.86
C THR A 298 8.99 -13.81 6.39
N GLN A 299 9.20 -14.88 7.14
CA GLN A 299 10.03 -16.01 6.73
C GLN A 299 9.12 -17.13 6.20
N ALA A 300 9.52 -17.77 5.09
CA ALA A 300 8.76 -18.85 4.49
C ALA A 300 9.66 -20.03 4.13
N GLU A 301 9.28 -21.24 4.55
CA GLU A 301 9.74 -22.48 3.99
C GLU A 301 8.81 -22.90 2.88
N ALA A 302 9.31 -22.97 1.66
CA ALA A 302 8.49 -23.23 0.48
C ALA A 302 9.08 -24.33 -0.39
N SER A 303 8.22 -25.18 -0.94
CA SER A 303 8.62 -26.29 -1.79
C SER A 303 7.70 -26.39 -3.01
N LEU A 304 8.30 -26.61 -4.19
CA LEU A 304 7.62 -26.80 -5.46
C LEU A 304 7.92 -28.22 -5.99
N ALA A 305 6.86 -28.96 -6.31
CA ALA A 305 6.93 -30.29 -6.91
C ALA A 305 6.69 -30.19 -8.42
N LEU A 306 7.52 -30.88 -9.22
CA LEU A 306 7.43 -30.91 -10.69
C LEU A 306 7.45 -32.34 -11.21
N ASP A 307 6.83 -32.57 -12.37
CA ASP A 307 7.02 -33.80 -13.13
C ASP A 307 8.35 -33.80 -13.90
N ALA A 308 8.65 -34.89 -14.59
CA ALA A 308 9.89 -35.04 -15.37
C ALA A 308 10.01 -34.04 -16.54
N ALA A 309 8.92 -33.48 -17.00
CA ALA A 309 8.87 -32.47 -18.07
C ALA A 309 8.93 -31.03 -17.54
N GLY A 310 8.96 -30.82 -16.22
CA GLY A 310 8.95 -29.52 -15.58
C GLY A 310 7.57 -28.92 -15.33
N ARG A 311 6.48 -29.69 -15.47
CA ARG A 311 5.13 -29.20 -15.14
C ARG A 311 4.98 -29.12 -13.62
N PHE A 312 4.43 -28.02 -13.13
CA PHE A 312 4.17 -27.84 -11.70
C PHE A 312 3.03 -28.72 -11.24
N LEU A 313 3.26 -29.50 -10.20
CA LEU A 313 2.30 -30.42 -9.63
C LEU A 313 1.69 -29.90 -8.34
N ALA A 314 2.53 -29.36 -7.45
CA ALA A 314 2.07 -28.80 -6.19
C ALA A 314 3.04 -27.77 -5.61
N LEU A 315 2.50 -26.87 -4.78
CA LEU A 315 3.24 -25.89 -3.97
C LEU A 315 2.87 -26.09 -2.50
N LYS A 316 3.87 -26.14 -1.64
CA LYS A 316 3.71 -26.10 -0.17
C LYS A 316 4.44 -24.88 0.36
N VAL A 317 3.79 -24.12 1.23
CA VAL A 317 4.40 -22.95 1.90
C VAL A 317 4.03 -22.98 3.37
N ALA A 318 5.04 -22.93 4.25
CA ALA A 318 4.89 -22.67 5.67
C ALA A 318 5.54 -21.33 5.99
N SER A 319 4.79 -20.38 6.52
CA SER A 319 5.28 -19.03 6.79
C SER A 319 5.11 -18.61 8.24
N VAL A 320 6.07 -17.83 8.72
CA VAL A 320 6.01 -17.15 10.01
C VAL A 320 6.08 -15.65 9.76
N ALA A 321 5.02 -14.94 10.07
CA ALA A 321 4.93 -13.49 9.95
C ALA A 321 5.08 -12.82 11.31
N ASN A 322 5.97 -11.85 11.41
CA ASN A 322 6.12 -10.98 12.56
C ASN A 322 5.12 -9.84 12.48
N LEU A 323 4.23 -9.69 13.45
CA LEU A 323 3.23 -8.61 13.51
C LEU A 323 3.71 -7.39 14.33
N GLY A 324 4.88 -7.46 14.95
CA GLY A 324 5.34 -6.48 15.93
C GLY A 324 4.58 -6.61 17.26
N ALA A 325 4.55 -5.55 18.05
CA ALA A 325 4.00 -5.58 19.42
C ALA A 325 2.47 -5.72 19.46
N TYR A 326 1.80 -5.41 18.37
CA TYR A 326 0.33 -5.45 18.25
C TYR A 326 -0.07 -5.89 16.84
N MET A 327 -1.18 -6.60 16.73
CA MET A 327 -1.87 -6.79 15.45
C MET A 327 -2.55 -5.46 15.07
N ALA A 328 -1.78 -4.54 14.49
CA ALA A 328 -2.27 -3.22 14.12
C ALA A 328 -2.81 -3.16 12.69
N GLY A 329 -3.63 -2.18 12.38
CA GLY A 329 -4.16 -1.91 11.05
C GLY A 329 -4.71 -3.16 10.37
N ALA A 330 -4.20 -3.51 9.20
CA ALA A 330 -4.60 -4.68 8.43
C ALA A 330 -3.70 -5.91 8.64
N GLY A 331 -2.83 -5.95 9.66
CA GLY A 331 -1.85 -7.02 9.85
C GLY A 331 -2.42 -8.44 9.70
N GLY A 332 -3.51 -8.77 10.39
CA GLY A 332 -4.19 -10.06 10.27
C GLY A 332 -4.78 -10.31 8.87
N GLY A 333 -5.36 -9.27 8.26
CA GLY A 333 -5.92 -9.34 6.91
C GLY A 333 -4.86 -9.54 5.83
N VAL A 334 -3.65 -8.96 5.98
CA VAL A 334 -2.54 -9.21 5.05
C VAL A 334 -2.19 -10.68 5.03
N GLN A 335 -2.04 -11.30 6.20
CA GLN A 335 -1.60 -12.68 6.32
C GLN A 335 -2.66 -13.71 5.89
N THR A 336 -3.95 -13.40 6.07
CA THR A 336 -5.04 -14.35 5.80
C THR A 336 -5.78 -14.09 4.48
N TYR A 337 -5.57 -12.93 3.85
CA TYR A 337 -6.21 -12.59 2.59
C TYR A 337 -5.21 -12.25 1.49
N GLN A 338 -4.45 -11.15 1.57
CA GLN A 338 -3.57 -10.73 0.48
C GLN A 338 -2.47 -11.74 0.19
N TYR A 339 -1.84 -12.31 1.23
CA TYR A 339 -0.78 -13.30 1.09
C TYR A 339 -1.27 -14.63 0.47
N VAL A 340 -2.50 -15.04 0.77
CA VAL A 340 -3.06 -16.35 0.35
C VAL A 340 -3.73 -16.29 -1.02
N HIS A 341 -4.34 -15.19 -1.33
CA HIS A 341 -5.23 -14.94 -2.45
C HIS A 341 -4.70 -15.40 -3.83
N LEU A 342 -3.41 -15.19 -4.12
CA LEU A 342 -2.80 -15.43 -5.42
C LEU A 342 -1.52 -16.29 -5.34
N GLN A 343 -1.48 -17.28 -4.46
CA GLN A 343 -0.27 -18.10 -4.25
C GLN A 343 0.23 -18.84 -5.50
N GLY A 344 -0.64 -19.21 -6.42
CA GLY A 344 -0.26 -19.78 -7.72
C GLY A 344 0.20 -18.73 -8.74
N THR A 345 0.03 -17.45 -8.43
CA THR A 345 0.27 -16.31 -9.33
C THR A 345 -0.37 -16.53 -10.73
N VAL A 346 0.41 -16.52 -11.79
CA VAL A 346 -0.03 -16.73 -13.18
C VAL A 346 0.20 -18.15 -13.66
N TYR A 347 0.63 -19.04 -12.79
CA TYR A 347 0.98 -20.41 -13.17
C TYR A 347 -0.09 -21.41 -12.77
N ARG A 348 -0.18 -22.50 -13.54
CA ARG A 348 -1.02 -23.65 -13.23
C ARG A 348 -0.34 -24.51 -12.18
N ILE A 349 -0.86 -24.48 -10.97
CA ILE A 349 -0.43 -25.34 -9.87
C ILE A 349 -1.67 -26.05 -9.33
N PRO A 350 -1.86 -27.35 -9.61
CA PRO A 350 -3.08 -28.08 -9.28
C PRO A 350 -3.39 -28.13 -7.78
N ALA A 351 -2.37 -28.31 -6.94
CA ALA A 351 -2.54 -28.40 -5.50
C ALA A 351 -1.61 -27.40 -4.77
N ILE A 352 -2.19 -26.59 -3.89
CA ILE A 352 -1.45 -25.62 -3.06
C ILE A 352 -1.84 -25.82 -1.61
N ALA A 353 -0.87 -26.00 -0.74
CA ALA A 353 -1.05 -26.13 0.70
C ALA A 353 -0.27 -25.04 1.44
N LEU A 354 -0.95 -24.32 2.32
CA LEU A 354 -0.36 -23.23 3.09
C LEU A 354 -0.53 -23.45 4.58
N HIS A 355 0.51 -23.14 5.35
CA HIS A 355 0.48 -22.98 6.79
C HIS A 355 0.96 -21.56 7.13
N VAL A 356 0.10 -20.73 7.68
CA VAL A 356 0.39 -19.34 8.04
C VAL A 356 0.36 -19.17 9.54
N VAL A 357 1.50 -18.81 10.12
CA VAL A 357 1.62 -18.45 11.52
C VAL A 357 1.96 -16.97 11.61
N ALA A 358 1.25 -16.21 12.46
CA ALA A 358 1.55 -14.81 12.70
C ALA A 358 1.71 -14.55 14.20
N VAL A 359 2.78 -13.86 14.58
CA VAL A 359 3.20 -13.74 15.98
C VAL A 359 3.49 -12.30 16.39
N LEU A 360 3.37 -12.04 17.70
CA LEU A 360 3.80 -10.77 18.30
C LEU A 360 5.30 -10.82 18.65
N THR A 361 5.95 -9.65 18.55
CA THR A 361 7.34 -9.41 18.96
C THR A 361 7.48 -8.01 19.58
N ASN A 362 8.64 -7.72 20.17
CA ASN A 362 8.94 -6.40 20.74
C ASN A 362 9.46 -5.39 19.68
N THR A 363 8.81 -5.32 18.52
CA THR A 363 9.14 -4.39 17.44
C THR A 363 7.93 -3.49 17.12
N ALA A 364 8.13 -2.42 16.37
CA ALA A 364 7.02 -1.60 15.88
C ALA A 364 5.99 -2.49 15.15
N PRO A 365 4.68 -2.20 15.26
CA PRO A 365 3.66 -2.99 14.59
C PRO A 365 3.86 -3.08 13.07
N ILE A 366 3.42 -4.19 12.48
CA ILE A 366 3.39 -4.35 11.03
C ILE A 366 2.07 -3.82 10.47
N GLY A 367 2.18 -2.97 9.46
CA GLY A 367 1.08 -2.49 8.63
C GLY A 367 1.21 -2.98 7.20
N VAL A 368 1.09 -2.05 6.26
CA VAL A 368 1.19 -2.33 4.82
C VAL A 368 2.18 -1.37 4.15
N THR A 369 2.95 -1.91 3.23
CA THR A 369 3.73 -1.14 2.26
C THR A 369 3.45 -1.70 0.88
N ARG A 370 3.26 -0.84 -0.08
CA ARG A 370 3.02 -1.04 -1.53
C ARG A 370 3.20 -2.49 -1.98
N GLY A 371 2.09 -3.20 -2.25
CA GLY A 371 2.07 -4.61 -2.62
C GLY A 371 2.06 -5.62 -1.46
N PRO A 372 1.40 -5.34 -0.29
CA PRO A 372 1.43 -6.22 0.88
C PRO A 372 0.86 -7.59 0.57
N GLY A 373 1.51 -8.65 1.03
CA GLY A 373 1.15 -10.04 0.79
C GLY A 373 1.50 -10.54 -0.61
N PHE A 374 1.28 -9.72 -1.65
CA PHE A 374 1.57 -10.11 -3.04
C PHE A 374 3.06 -10.10 -3.36
N ALA A 375 3.83 -9.16 -2.80
CA ALA A 375 5.28 -9.14 -2.98
C ALA A 375 5.93 -10.38 -2.37
N GLU A 376 5.46 -10.82 -1.22
CA GLU A 376 5.90 -12.04 -0.54
C GLU A 376 5.56 -13.29 -1.38
N THR A 377 4.32 -13.36 -1.86
CA THR A 377 3.83 -14.48 -2.69
C THR A 377 4.63 -14.63 -3.99
N VAL A 378 4.81 -13.53 -4.73
CA VAL A 378 5.57 -13.52 -5.99
C VAL A 378 7.04 -13.84 -5.74
N ASN A 379 7.64 -13.32 -4.66
CA ASN A 379 9.01 -13.66 -4.30
C ASN A 379 9.19 -15.16 -4.07
N ILE A 380 8.29 -15.79 -3.31
CA ILE A 380 8.35 -17.23 -3.04
C ILE A 380 8.35 -18.03 -4.34
N LEU A 381 7.36 -17.81 -5.18
CA LEU A 381 7.18 -18.65 -6.36
C LEU A 381 8.23 -18.39 -7.44
N GLU A 382 8.56 -17.14 -7.75
CA GLU A 382 9.56 -16.81 -8.76
C GLU A 382 10.98 -17.25 -8.38
N ARG A 383 11.28 -17.27 -7.06
CA ARG A 383 12.55 -17.81 -6.55
C ARG A 383 12.59 -19.35 -6.65
N LEU A 384 11.49 -20.05 -6.34
CA LEU A 384 11.38 -21.49 -6.51
C LEU A 384 11.51 -21.91 -7.97
N ILE A 385 10.89 -21.18 -8.90
CA ILE A 385 10.98 -21.48 -10.33
C ILE A 385 12.41 -21.34 -10.84
N ASP A 386 13.13 -20.29 -10.46
CA ASP A 386 14.52 -20.11 -10.85
C ASP A 386 15.44 -21.19 -10.22
N ALA A 387 15.21 -21.51 -8.95
CA ALA A 387 15.96 -22.58 -8.28
C ALA A 387 15.68 -23.96 -8.91
N ALA A 388 14.42 -24.25 -9.29
CA ALA A 388 14.08 -25.48 -10.01
C ALA A 388 14.78 -25.57 -11.35
N ALA A 389 14.79 -24.49 -12.13
CA ALA A 389 15.50 -24.44 -13.40
C ALA A 389 17.00 -24.72 -13.23
N GLN A 390 17.63 -24.05 -12.26
CA GLN A 390 19.07 -24.21 -11.99
C GLN A 390 19.42 -25.61 -11.48
N GLN A 391 18.66 -26.17 -10.54
CA GLN A 391 18.96 -27.45 -9.90
C GLN A 391 18.72 -28.65 -10.80
N HIS A 392 17.72 -28.56 -11.70
CA HIS A 392 17.27 -29.67 -12.54
C HIS A 392 17.58 -29.49 -14.03
N GLY A 393 18.24 -28.37 -14.41
CA GLY A 393 18.70 -28.15 -15.78
C GLY A 393 17.61 -27.73 -16.76
N PHE A 394 16.51 -27.16 -16.29
CA PHE A 394 15.49 -26.60 -17.16
C PHE A 394 15.90 -25.22 -17.68
N ASP A 395 15.46 -24.88 -18.88
CA ASP A 395 15.53 -23.49 -19.34
C ASP A 395 14.56 -22.61 -18.53
N ARG A 396 15.04 -21.48 -18.03
CA ARG A 396 14.31 -20.58 -17.13
C ARG A 396 13.09 -19.95 -17.78
N VAL A 397 13.17 -19.67 -19.10
CA VAL A 397 12.10 -19.06 -19.90
C VAL A 397 11.05 -20.13 -20.22
N GLU A 398 11.51 -21.28 -20.76
CA GLU A 398 10.60 -22.37 -21.16
C GLU A 398 9.87 -22.99 -19.97
N LEU A 399 10.53 -23.09 -18.79
CA LEU A 399 9.87 -23.56 -17.56
C LEU A 399 8.70 -22.67 -17.16
N ARG A 400 8.84 -21.34 -17.31
CA ARG A 400 7.75 -20.38 -17.07
C ARG A 400 6.63 -20.54 -18.11
N ARG A 401 6.97 -20.52 -19.40
CA ARG A 401 6.00 -20.67 -20.50
C ARG A 401 5.17 -21.95 -20.38
N LEU A 402 5.81 -23.07 -20.08
CA LEU A 402 5.16 -24.38 -19.92
C LEU A 402 4.05 -24.37 -18.88
N ASN A 403 4.23 -23.57 -17.82
CA ASN A 403 3.36 -23.56 -16.66
C ASN A 403 2.40 -22.36 -16.60
N MET A 404 2.57 -21.34 -17.43
CA MET A 404 1.67 -20.18 -17.47
C MET A 404 0.25 -20.59 -17.87
N VAL A 405 -0.72 -19.93 -17.27
CA VAL A 405 -2.14 -20.06 -17.69
C VAL A 405 -2.29 -19.45 -19.07
N PRO A 406 -2.78 -20.18 -20.08
CA PRO A 406 -2.93 -19.65 -21.43
C PRO A 406 -4.14 -18.70 -21.53
N ALA A 407 -4.11 -17.81 -22.52
CA ALA A 407 -5.12 -16.76 -22.69
C ALA A 407 -6.53 -17.31 -22.97
N ASP A 408 -6.63 -18.47 -23.62
CA ASP A 408 -7.90 -19.15 -23.93
C ASP A 408 -8.56 -19.81 -22.69
N ALA A 409 -7.84 -19.91 -21.56
CA ALA A 409 -8.40 -20.34 -20.28
C ALA A 409 -9.03 -19.20 -19.47
N MET A 410 -9.02 -17.96 -20.00
CA MET A 410 -9.68 -16.83 -19.34
C MET A 410 -11.18 -16.77 -19.64
N PRO A 411 -12.02 -16.41 -18.66
CA PRO A 411 -11.71 -16.17 -17.25
C PRO A 411 -11.38 -17.45 -16.49
N MET A 412 -10.34 -17.40 -15.64
CA MET A 412 -9.97 -18.53 -14.80
C MET A 412 -10.37 -18.33 -13.34
N THR A 413 -10.63 -19.42 -12.62
CA THR A 413 -10.73 -19.39 -11.15
C THR A 413 -9.50 -20.09 -10.57
N ASN A 414 -8.78 -19.41 -9.68
CA ASN A 414 -7.59 -19.99 -9.06
C ASN A 414 -7.95 -20.96 -7.92
N SER A 415 -6.94 -21.63 -7.35
CA SER A 415 -7.09 -22.61 -6.28
C SER A 415 -7.76 -22.08 -5.00
N PHE A 416 -7.84 -20.77 -4.83
CA PHE A 416 -8.47 -20.08 -3.68
C PHE A 416 -9.81 -19.42 -4.03
N GLY A 417 -10.41 -19.75 -5.18
CA GLY A 417 -11.75 -19.30 -5.58
C GLY A 417 -11.81 -17.90 -6.18
N PHE A 418 -10.68 -17.26 -6.46
CA PHE A 418 -10.67 -15.93 -7.07
C PHE A 418 -10.71 -16.01 -8.58
N ARG A 419 -11.66 -15.27 -9.16
CA ARG A 419 -11.87 -15.22 -10.60
C ARG A 419 -11.03 -14.13 -11.25
N VAL A 420 -10.00 -14.52 -11.99
CA VAL A 420 -9.19 -13.64 -12.86
C VAL A 420 -9.92 -13.54 -14.21
N ASP A 421 -10.30 -12.33 -14.56
CA ASP A 421 -11.21 -12.09 -15.70
C ASP A 421 -10.50 -12.02 -17.05
N SER A 422 -9.26 -11.51 -17.08
CA SER A 422 -8.52 -11.24 -18.31
C SER A 422 -7.00 -11.20 -18.10
N GLY A 423 -6.24 -11.59 -19.13
CA GLY A 423 -4.78 -11.53 -19.19
C GLY A 423 -4.21 -12.41 -20.30
N THR A 424 -3.10 -11.98 -20.90
CA THR A 424 -2.33 -12.71 -21.91
C THR A 424 -0.90 -12.91 -21.39
N PHE A 425 -0.75 -13.76 -20.37
CA PHE A 425 0.47 -13.85 -19.56
C PHE A 425 1.72 -14.23 -20.36
N ALA A 426 1.62 -15.26 -21.20
CA ALA A 426 2.74 -15.71 -22.03
C ALA A 426 3.16 -14.63 -23.06
N GLU A 427 2.18 -13.97 -23.69
CA GLU A 427 2.43 -12.89 -24.65
C GLU A 427 3.11 -11.69 -23.96
N THR A 428 2.62 -11.29 -22.77
CA THR A 428 3.24 -10.21 -21.97
C THR A 428 4.67 -10.56 -21.59
N PHE A 429 4.93 -11.82 -21.23
CA PHE A 429 6.29 -12.29 -20.93
C PHE A 429 7.18 -12.25 -22.16
N ASP A 430 6.70 -12.73 -23.32
CA ASP A 430 7.44 -12.70 -24.57
C ASP A 430 7.77 -11.26 -25.02
N HIS A 431 6.84 -10.34 -24.88
CA HIS A 431 7.09 -8.92 -25.14
C HIS A 431 8.18 -8.35 -24.21
N ALA A 432 8.21 -8.76 -22.95
CA ALA A 432 9.26 -8.34 -22.02
C ALA A 432 10.64 -8.89 -22.42
N LEU A 433 10.72 -10.15 -22.85
CA LEU A 433 11.96 -10.79 -23.30
C LEU A 433 12.52 -10.13 -24.56
N VAL A 434 11.67 -9.86 -25.56
CA VAL A 434 12.07 -9.16 -26.79
C VAL A 434 12.56 -7.75 -26.48
N ARG A 435 11.82 -7.02 -25.65
CA ARG A 435 12.16 -5.65 -25.27
C ARG A 435 13.47 -5.58 -24.45
N ALA A 436 13.73 -6.60 -23.62
CA ALA A 436 14.96 -6.73 -22.86
C ALA A 436 16.16 -7.14 -23.73
N ASP A 437 15.96 -7.46 -25.01
CA ASP A 437 16.99 -8.01 -25.90
C ASP A 437 17.68 -9.23 -25.27
N LEU A 438 16.85 -10.27 -24.96
CA LEU A 438 17.33 -11.49 -24.32
C LEU A 438 18.46 -12.16 -25.09
N ASP A 439 18.37 -12.18 -26.42
CA ASP A 439 19.37 -12.81 -27.31
C ASP A 439 20.74 -12.18 -27.18
N GLY A 440 20.81 -10.86 -26.93
CA GLY A 440 22.04 -10.12 -26.72
C GLY A 440 22.67 -10.31 -25.34
N PHE A 441 21.98 -10.96 -24.39
CA PHE A 441 22.46 -11.08 -23.01
C PHE A 441 23.79 -11.84 -22.89
N ALA A 442 23.96 -12.95 -23.61
CA ALA A 442 25.18 -13.77 -23.54
C ALA A 442 26.43 -12.97 -23.93
N GLU A 443 26.32 -12.09 -24.92
CA GLU A 443 27.42 -11.21 -25.31
C GLU A 443 27.71 -10.16 -24.25
N ARG A 444 26.68 -9.52 -23.71
CA ARG A 444 26.80 -8.54 -22.60
C ARG A 444 27.45 -9.17 -21.36
N ARG A 445 27.12 -10.43 -21.03
CA ARG A 445 27.76 -11.18 -19.94
C ARG A 445 29.26 -11.38 -20.20
N ARG A 446 29.66 -11.83 -21.41
CA ARG A 446 31.08 -11.98 -21.75
C ARG A 446 31.85 -10.69 -21.63
N GLN A 447 31.26 -9.57 -22.08
CA GLN A 447 31.87 -8.25 -21.98
C GLN A 447 32.10 -7.80 -20.54
N SER A 448 31.13 -8.04 -19.65
CA SER A 448 31.27 -7.76 -18.22
C SER A 448 32.34 -8.63 -17.56
N GLU A 449 32.38 -9.93 -17.89
CA GLU A 449 33.40 -10.88 -17.40
C GLU A 449 34.80 -10.48 -17.85
N ALA A 450 34.98 -10.02 -19.10
CA ALA A 450 36.24 -9.49 -19.61
C ALA A 450 36.72 -8.25 -18.85
N GLN A 451 35.79 -7.52 -18.19
CA GLN A 451 36.08 -6.40 -17.32
C GLN A 451 36.20 -6.79 -15.82
N GLY A 452 36.23 -8.09 -15.51
CA GLY A 452 36.35 -8.59 -14.15
C GLY A 452 35.05 -8.53 -13.33
N ARG A 453 33.90 -8.23 -13.93
CA ARG A 453 32.60 -8.17 -13.28
C ARG A 453 31.81 -9.46 -13.48
N LEU A 454 30.88 -9.74 -12.58
CA LEU A 454 29.86 -10.78 -12.78
C LEU A 454 28.59 -10.13 -13.30
N ARG A 455 27.96 -10.73 -14.33
CA ARG A 455 26.69 -10.25 -14.87
C ARG A 455 25.65 -11.34 -14.77
N GLY A 456 24.45 -11.00 -14.28
CA GLY A 456 23.34 -11.92 -14.13
C GLY A 456 22.04 -11.37 -14.68
N LEU A 457 21.15 -12.29 -15.03
CA LEU A 457 19.84 -12.05 -15.59
C LEU A 457 18.77 -12.64 -14.66
N GLY A 458 17.73 -11.88 -14.36
CA GLY A 458 16.62 -12.34 -13.53
C GLY A 458 15.26 -12.02 -14.13
N PHE A 459 14.30 -12.87 -13.84
CA PHE A 459 12.92 -12.76 -14.28
C PHE A 459 12.00 -12.78 -13.06
N ALA A 460 10.88 -12.05 -13.15
CA ALA A 460 9.73 -12.24 -12.30
C ALA A 460 8.44 -11.89 -13.03
N TYR A 461 7.40 -12.68 -12.83
CA TYR A 461 6.06 -12.37 -13.30
C TYR A 461 5.15 -12.12 -12.10
N HIS A 462 4.49 -10.98 -12.07
CA HIS A 462 3.57 -10.63 -11.00
C HIS A 462 2.12 -10.62 -11.45
N ILE A 463 1.23 -10.86 -10.50
CA ILE A 463 -0.20 -10.58 -10.59
C ILE A 463 -0.66 -10.06 -9.23
N LYS A 464 -1.64 -9.18 -9.23
CA LYS A 464 -2.19 -8.57 -8.02
C LYS A 464 -3.71 -8.46 -8.06
N GLY A 465 -4.38 -8.76 -6.96
CA GLY A 465 -5.79 -8.43 -6.77
C GLY A 465 -5.97 -6.96 -6.37
N THR A 466 -6.76 -6.21 -7.14
CA THR A 466 -7.03 -4.79 -6.91
C THR A 466 -8.47 -4.57 -6.47
N GLY A 467 -8.70 -3.78 -5.43
CA GLY A 467 -10.06 -3.46 -4.99
C GLY A 467 -10.13 -2.81 -3.61
N GLY A 468 -9.44 -3.36 -2.60
CA GLY A 468 -9.54 -2.85 -1.22
C GLY A 468 -10.97 -2.88 -0.68
N PRO A 469 -11.44 -1.90 0.13
CA PRO A 469 -12.82 -1.80 0.58
C PRO A 469 -13.81 -1.86 -0.59
N PRO A 470 -14.96 -2.57 -0.46
CA PRO A 470 -15.82 -2.85 -1.61
C PRO A 470 -16.64 -1.64 -2.08
N ASP A 471 -16.82 -0.64 -1.23
CA ASP A 471 -17.70 0.48 -1.48
C ASP A 471 -16.94 1.73 -1.95
N GLU A 472 -17.56 2.50 -2.86
CA GLU A 472 -17.09 3.81 -3.28
C GLU A 472 -18.26 4.70 -3.65
N ASN A 473 -18.16 5.99 -3.29
CA ASN A 473 -19.19 6.97 -3.53
C ASN A 473 -18.65 8.15 -4.32
N VAL A 474 -19.51 8.73 -5.17
CA VAL A 474 -19.24 9.93 -5.93
C VAL A 474 -20.46 10.84 -5.91
N ASP A 475 -20.22 12.16 -5.91
CA ASP A 475 -21.25 13.18 -6.05
C ASP A 475 -20.82 14.16 -7.14
N ILE A 476 -21.60 14.27 -8.20
CA ILE A 476 -21.32 15.13 -9.35
C ILE A 476 -22.39 16.24 -9.36
N ARG A 477 -21.93 17.49 -9.22
CA ARG A 477 -22.80 18.66 -9.16
C ARG A 477 -22.45 19.65 -10.25
N PHE A 478 -23.48 20.18 -10.92
CA PHE A 478 -23.34 21.23 -11.92
C PHE A 478 -23.53 22.58 -11.23
N GLU A 479 -22.47 23.36 -11.13
CA GLU A 479 -22.49 24.64 -10.43
C GLU A 479 -23.10 25.77 -11.27
N PRO A 480 -23.66 26.84 -10.65
CA PRO A 480 -24.22 27.97 -11.38
C PRO A 480 -23.23 28.71 -12.29
N ASP A 481 -21.93 28.67 -11.97
CA ASP A 481 -20.86 29.29 -12.77
C ASP A 481 -20.45 28.44 -14.01
N GLY A 482 -21.15 27.33 -14.25
CA GLY A 482 -20.89 26.42 -15.36
C GLY A 482 -19.69 25.50 -15.13
N THR A 483 -19.17 25.40 -13.90
CA THR A 483 -18.22 24.39 -13.49
C THR A 483 -18.94 23.12 -13.01
N VAL A 484 -18.20 22.01 -12.91
CA VAL A 484 -18.69 20.73 -12.39
C VAL A 484 -17.87 20.34 -11.18
N SER A 485 -18.49 20.26 -10.02
CA SER A 485 -17.87 19.72 -8.81
C SER A 485 -17.93 18.21 -8.86
N LEU A 486 -16.75 17.56 -8.87
CA LEU A 486 -16.58 16.12 -8.77
C LEU A 486 -16.09 15.79 -7.35
N ILE A 487 -16.98 15.30 -6.51
CA ILE A 487 -16.70 14.94 -5.12
C ILE A 487 -16.59 13.43 -5.03
N THR A 488 -15.47 12.91 -4.51
CA THR A 488 -15.22 11.45 -4.44
C THR A 488 -14.73 11.01 -3.06
N GLY A 489 -15.08 9.78 -2.68
CA GLY A 489 -14.61 9.15 -1.45
C GLY A 489 -13.18 8.58 -1.55
N THR A 490 -12.55 8.60 -2.73
CA THR A 490 -11.14 8.29 -2.91
C THR A 490 -10.25 9.37 -2.31
N GLN A 491 -8.97 9.07 -2.05
CA GLN A 491 -8.01 10.03 -1.49
C GLN A 491 -6.83 10.27 -2.43
N HIS A 492 -6.51 11.54 -2.66
CA HIS A 492 -5.31 11.98 -3.35
C HIS A 492 -4.11 12.04 -2.41
N ILE A 493 -2.97 11.48 -2.80
CA ILE A 493 -1.69 11.50 -2.07
C ILE A 493 -0.49 11.67 -3.02
N GLY A 494 -0.69 12.25 -4.21
CA GLY A 494 0.34 12.46 -5.22
C GLY A 494 0.19 11.65 -6.52
N GLN A 495 -0.83 10.77 -6.63
CA GLN A 495 -1.01 9.89 -7.81
C GLN A 495 -1.78 10.51 -8.98
N GLY A 496 -2.03 11.82 -8.98
CA GLY A 496 -2.53 12.53 -10.17
C GLY A 496 -4.04 12.54 -10.34
N HIS A 497 -4.85 12.44 -9.27
CA HIS A 497 -6.31 12.44 -9.37
C HIS A 497 -6.89 13.75 -9.93
N GLU A 498 -6.30 14.91 -9.62
CA GLU A 498 -6.75 16.21 -10.16
C GLU A 498 -6.65 16.26 -11.70
N THR A 499 -5.85 15.38 -12.29
CA THR A 499 -5.73 15.23 -13.74
C THR A 499 -6.57 14.07 -14.27
N THR A 500 -6.43 12.86 -13.71
CA THR A 500 -7.02 11.64 -14.27
C THR A 500 -8.53 11.55 -14.06
N PHE A 501 -9.08 12.03 -12.95
CA PHE A 501 -10.49 11.96 -12.69
C PHE A 501 -11.32 12.93 -13.55
N PRO A 502 -10.90 14.22 -13.71
CA PRO A 502 -11.49 15.07 -14.72
C PRO A 502 -11.39 14.49 -16.13
N GLN A 503 -10.31 13.78 -16.48
CA GLN A 503 -10.13 13.16 -17.79
C GLN A 503 -11.19 12.08 -18.06
N ILE A 504 -11.50 11.24 -17.05
CA ILE A 504 -12.58 10.23 -17.14
C ILE A 504 -13.94 10.90 -17.32
N LEU A 505 -14.24 11.92 -16.50
CA LEU A 505 -15.54 12.60 -16.55
C LEU A 505 -15.72 13.40 -17.85
N ALA A 506 -14.67 14.08 -18.31
CA ALA A 506 -14.65 14.79 -19.59
C ALA A 506 -14.88 13.87 -20.77
N HIS A 507 -14.26 12.68 -20.76
CA HIS A 507 -14.47 11.66 -21.79
C HIS A 507 -15.93 11.23 -21.86
N ARG A 508 -16.57 10.96 -20.71
CA ARG A 508 -17.95 10.43 -20.66
C ARG A 508 -19.00 11.50 -20.89
N LEU A 509 -18.83 12.71 -20.32
CA LEU A 509 -19.84 13.76 -20.34
C LEU A 509 -19.56 14.86 -21.38
N GLY A 510 -18.42 14.85 -22.07
CA GLY A 510 -18.10 15.88 -23.06
C GLY A 510 -17.82 17.27 -22.46
N VAL A 511 -17.66 17.39 -21.15
CA VAL A 511 -17.32 18.64 -20.45
C VAL A 511 -15.81 18.89 -20.55
N ALA A 512 -15.41 20.13 -20.77
CA ALA A 512 -13.99 20.50 -20.80
C ALA A 512 -13.33 20.24 -19.45
N ASN A 513 -12.12 19.65 -19.45
CA ASN A 513 -11.39 19.26 -18.24
C ASN A 513 -11.24 20.42 -17.25
N GLU A 514 -11.01 21.64 -17.76
CA GLU A 514 -10.79 22.85 -16.96
C GLU A 514 -12.02 23.29 -16.17
N ARG A 515 -13.22 22.83 -16.57
CA ARG A 515 -14.49 23.10 -15.88
C ARG A 515 -14.72 22.12 -14.73
N ILE A 516 -14.00 20.99 -14.67
CA ILE A 516 -14.19 19.96 -13.64
C ILE A 516 -13.26 20.25 -12.46
N ARG A 517 -13.84 20.38 -11.28
CA ARG A 517 -13.15 20.64 -10.00
C ARG A 517 -13.26 19.41 -9.12
N LEU A 518 -12.15 18.70 -8.95
CA LEU A 518 -12.08 17.56 -8.02
C LEU A 518 -12.08 18.07 -6.58
N ARG A 519 -12.89 17.45 -5.73
CA ARG A 519 -12.98 17.69 -4.29
C ARG A 519 -12.89 16.36 -3.55
N GLN A 520 -11.90 16.23 -2.69
CA GLN A 520 -11.60 15.02 -1.91
C GLN A 520 -11.12 15.39 -0.52
N GLY A 521 -10.96 14.40 0.35
CA GLY A 521 -10.23 14.55 1.60
C GLY A 521 -11.01 15.21 2.73
N ASP A 522 -12.35 15.27 2.68
CA ASP A 522 -13.17 15.86 3.75
C ASP A 522 -14.39 15.00 4.00
N THR A 523 -14.53 14.47 5.22
CA THR A 523 -15.65 13.58 5.59
C THR A 523 -17.00 14.27 5.69
N ASP A 524 -17.06 15.61 5.61
CA ASP A 524 -18.31 16.35 5.54
C ASP A 524 -18.77 16.58 4.10
N LEU A 525 -17.88 16.47 3.11
CA LEU A 525 -18.24 16.64 1.71
C LEU A 525 -18.89 15.38 1.13
N ILE A 526 -18.46 14.21 1.56
CA ILE A 526 -18.99 12.93 1.11
C ILE A 526 -19.14 11.97 2.29
N VAL A 527 -20.25 11.23 2.33
CA VAL A 527 -20.65 10.43 3.49
C VAL A 527 -19.73 9.25 3.74
N ALA A 528 -19.25 8.61 2.67
CA ALA A 528 -18.40 7.43 2.73
C ALA A 528 -17.42 7.37 1.58
N GLY A 529 -16.36 6.58 1.74
CA GLY A 529 -15.36 6.34 0.71
C GLY A 529 -14.28 5.39 1.21
N GLY A 530 -13.70 4.65 0.28
CA GLY A 530 -12.65 3.67 0.57
C GLY A 530 -11.23 4.25 0.60
N GLY A 531 -11.08 5.56 0.43
CA GLY A 531 -9.77 6.22 0.43
C GLY A 531 -8.86 5.74 -0.69
N HIS A 532 -7.55 5.66 -0.38
CA HIS A 532 -6.50 5.19 -1.27
C HIS A 532 -5.74 4.01 -0.65
N GLY A 533 -5.60 2.94 -1.42
CA GLY A 533 -4.90 1.71 -1.04
C GLY A 533 -5.29 0.59 -2.01
N SER A 534 -4.53 -0.50 -2.04
CA SER A 534 -4.80 -1.64 -2.94
C SER A 534 -5.00 -1.25 -4.41
N SER A 535 -4.33 -0.20 -4.89
CA SER A 535 -4.38 0.34 -6.27
C SER A 535 -5.79 0.66 -6.78
N ARG A 536 -6.76 0.93 -5.89
CA ARG A 536 -8.20 0.96 -6.15
C ARG A 536 -8.74 2.22 -6.83
N ALA A 537 -8.05 3.35 -6.71
CA ALA A 537 -8.66 4.66 -6.95
C ALA A 537 -9.28 4.82 -8.36
N THR A 538 -8.54 4.49 -9.42
CA THR A 538 -9.04 4.60 -10.79
C THR A 538 -10.13 3.56 -11.09
N TYR A 539 -9.98 2.34 -10.61
CA TYR A 539 -10.97 1.29 -10.78
C TYR A 539 -12.28 1.63 -10.04
N MET A 540 -12.19 1.88 -8.73
CA MET A 540 -13.37 2.11 -7.90
C MET A 540 -14.00 3.49 -8.17
N GLY A 541 -13.21 4.55 -8.03
CA GLY A 541 -13.68 5.91 -8.25
C GLY A 541 -14.08 6.16 -9.69
N GLY A 542 -13.31 5.66 -10.66
CA GLY A 542 -13.62 5.77 -12.09
C GLY A 542 -14.91 5.05 -12.47
N THR A 543 -15.15 3.84 -11.94
CA THR A 543 -16.40 3.11 -12.19
C THR A 543 -17.60 3.83 -11.57
N ALA A 544 -17.48 4.33 -10.33
CA ALA A 544 -18.54 5.11 -9.70
C ALA A 544 -18.87 6.38 -10.50
N MET A 545 -17.84 7.10 -10.96
CA MET A 545 -18.01 8.27 -11.84
C MET A 545 -18.70 7.93 -13.15
N TRP A 546 -18.32 6.82 -13.78
CA TRP A 546 -18.94 6.39 -15.04
C TRP A 546 -20.42 6.09 -14.86
N ARG A 547 -20.80 5.34 -13.82
CA ARG A 547 -22.20 5.01 -13.50
C ARG A 547 -23.01 6.25 -13.14
N ALA A 548 -22.45 7.16 -12.34
CA ALA A 548 -23.08 8.44 -12.05
C ALA A 548 -23.32 9.25 -13.34
N SER A 549 -22.37 9.19 -14.29
CA SER A 549 -22.52 9.86 -15.59
C SER A 549 -23.66 9.25 -16.43
N ASP A 550 -23.87 7.94 -16.36
CA ASP A 550 -25.01 7.28 -17.04
C ASP A 550 -26.35 7.77 -16.48
N GLU A 551 -26.44 7.95 -15.16
CA GLU A 551 -27.64 8.53 -14.52
C GLU A 551 -27.83 10.01 -14.88
N ILE A 552 -26.75 10.80 -14.97
CA ILE A 552 -26.79 12.20 -15.42
C ILE A 552 -27.32 12.27 -16.84
N ILE A 553 -26.82 11.42 -17.73
CA ILE A 553 -27.26 11.35 -19.12
C ILE A 553 -28.76 11.00 -19.20
N ALA A 554 -29.20 10.01 -18.42
CA ALA A 554 -30.61 9.61 -18.38
C ALA A 554 -31.52 10.74 -17.90
N LYS A 555 -31.17 11.41 -16.77
CA LYS A 555 -31.92 12.60 -16.28
C LYS A 555 -31.91 13.75 -17.30
N GLY A 556 -30.76 13.98 -17.95
CA GLY A 556 -30.60 14.99 -18.98
C GLY A 556 -31.41 14.71 -20.24
N THR A 557 -31.52 13.42 -20.64
CA THR A 557 -32.32 13.01 -21.81
C THR A 557 -33.81 13.38 -21.64
N ALA A 558 -34.39 13.14 -20.45
CA ALA A 558 -35.76 13.51 -20.15
C ALA A 558 -35.97 15.02 -20.24
N LEU A 559 -35.06 15.85 -19.73
CA LEU A 559 -35.13 17.30 -19.82
C LEU A 559 -34.90 17.82 -21.26
N ALA A 560 -34.00 17.17 -22.00
CA ALA A 560 -33.72 17.52 -23.39
C ALA A 560 -34.89 17.19 -24.32
N ALA A 561 -35.60 16.08 -24.06
CA ALA A 561 -36.83 15.72 -24.78
C ALA A 561 -37.89 16.82 -24.66
N ASP A 562 -38.11 17.32 -23.43
CA ASP A 562 -38.99 18.47 -23.18
C ASP A 562 -38.50 19.74 -23.91
N ALA A 563 -37.20 20.07 -23.80
CA ALA A 563 -36.60 21.28 -24.34
C ALA A 563 -36.55 21.30 -25.89
N LEU A 564 -36.39 20.11 -26.48
CA LEU A 564 -36.32 19.93 -27.94
C LEU A 564 -37.64 19.47 -28.55
N GLU A 565 -38.73 19.38 -27.77
CA GLU A 565 -40.05 18.90 -28.23
C GLU A 565 -39.91 17.60 -29.04
N ALA A 566 -39.24 16.57 -28.48
CA ALA A 566 -38.96 15.29 -29.11
C ALA A 566 -39.24 14.15 -28.13
N ALA A 567 -39.43 12.93 -28.61
CA ALA A 567 -39.54 11.77 -27.72
C ALA A 567 -38.18 11.42 -27.12
N GLU A 568 -38.15 10.97 -25.87
CA GLU A 568 -36.89 10.56 -25.20
C GLU A 568 -36.13 9.49 -26.03
N ALA A 569 -36.85 8.56 -26.68
CA ALA A 569 -36.28 7.52 -27.52
C ALA A 569 -35.54 8.06 -28.76
N ASP A 570 -35.83 9.27 -29.20
CA ASP A 570 -35.17 9.92 -30.31
C ASP A 570 -33.95 10.77 -29.88
N ILE A 571 -33.74 10.96 -28.60
CA ILE A 571 -32.60 11.71 -28.07
C ILE A 571 -31.38 10.81 -27.92
N ARG A 572 -30.24 11.20 -28.49
CA ARG A 572 -28.93 10.61 -28.27
C ARG A 572 -28.00 11.58 -27.54
N PHE A 573 -27.16 11.04 -26.66
CA PHE A 573 -26.11 11.82 -26.02
C PHE A 573 -24.79 11.60 -26.75
N GLU A 574 -24.26 12.65 -27.35
CA GLU A 574 -23.01 12.61 -28.12
C GLU A 574 -22.16 13.84 -27.81
N ASP A 575 -20.90 13.66 -27.45
CA ASP A 575 -19.93 14.76 -27.22
C ASP A 575 -20.46 15.92 -26.36
N GLY A 576 -21.15 15.62 -25.26
CA GLY A 576 -21.67 16.61 -24.31
C GLY A 576 -22.95 17.31 -24.76
N ARG A 577 -23.63 16.76 -25.74
CA ARG A 577 -24.88 17.30 -26.29
C ARG A 577 -25.96 16.23 -26.40
N PHE A 578 -27.17 16.61 -26.15
CA PHE A 578 -28.37 15.83 -26.43
C PHE A 578 -28.86 16.21 -27.82
N VAL A 579 -28.90 15.25 -28.73
CA VAL A 579 -29.19 15.46 -30.16
C VAL A 579 -30.43 14.67 -30.54
N VAL A 580 -31.36 15.28 -31.27
CA VAL A 580 -32.50 14.58 -31.85
C VAL A 580 -32.02 13.79 -33.07
N SER A 581 -32.18 12.47 -33.04
CA SER A 581 -31.68 11.54 -34.07
C SER A 581 -32.18 11.96 -35.47
N GLY A 582 -31.25 12.03 -36.42
CA GLY A 582 -31.56 12.39 -37.80
C GLY A 582 -31.80 13.90 -38.06
N THR A 583 -31.51 14.76 -37.09
CA THR A 583 -31.63 16.22 -37.22
C THR A 583 -30.39 16.93 -36.69
N ASP A 584 -30.32 18.25 -36.90
CA ASP A 584 -29.30 19.16 -36.31
C ASP A 584 -29.75 19.78 -34.96
N ARG A 585 -30.94 19.44 -34.50
CA ARG A 585 -31.49 19.94 -33.21
C ARG A 585 -30.73 19.31 -32.06
N ALA A 586 -30.09 20.14 -31.25
CA ALA A 586 -29.31 19.69 -30.12
C ALA A 586 -29.24 20.76 -29.02
N VAL A 587 -29.05 20.29 -27.77
CA VAL A 587 -28.86 21.14 -26.59
C VAL A 587 -27.67 20.63 -25.80
N GLY A 588 -26.86 21.53 -25.23
CA GLY A 588 -25.66 21.18 -24.47
C GLY A 588 -25.98 20.65 -23.07
N LEU A 589 -25.10 19.78 -22.52
CA LEU A 589 -25.26 19.23 -21.17
C LEU A 589 -25.33 20.35 -20.11
N LEU A 590 -24.48 21.38 -20.21
CA LEU A 590 -24.47 22.49 -19.22
C LEU A 590 -25.72 23.35 -19.34
N GLU A 591 -26.32 23.49 -20.53
CA GLU A 591 -27.59 24.17 -20.75
C GLU A 591 -28.74 23.38 -20.12
N ILE A 592 -28.74 22.05 -20.29
CA ILE A 592 -29.71 21.15 -19.63
C ILE A 592 -29.55 21.18 -18.12
N ALA A 593 -28.31 21.22 -17.59
CA ALA A 593 -28.10 21.37 -16.16
C ALA A 593 -28.67 22.70 -15.61
N ALA A 594 -28.52 23.80 -16.34
CA ALA A 594 -29.12 25.09 -15.98
C ALA A 594 -30.66 25.03 -16.02
N LEU A 595 -31.23 24.49 -17.09
CA LEU A 595 -32.67 24.28 -17.23
C LEU A 595 -33.24 23.37 -16.13
N GLY A 596 -32.53 22.33 -15.78
CA GLY A 596 -32.91 21.41 -14.68
C GLY A 596 -33.00 22.11 -13.33
N ARG A 597 -32.07 23.04 -13.03
CA ARG A 597 -32.16 23.88 -11.83
C ARG A 597 -33.36 24.81 -11.84
N GLU A 598 -33.59 25.49 -12.97
CA GLU A 598 -34.76 26.39 -13.15
C GLU A 598 -36.09 25.67 -12.96
N LYS A 599 -36.19 24.44 -13.48
CA LYS A 599 -37.39 23.59 -13.36
C LYS A 599 -37.46 22.82 -12.04
N ASN A 600 -36.52 23.02 -11.08
CA ASN A 600 -36.40 22.26 -9.85
C ASN A 600 -36.27 20.74 -10.07
N LYS A 601 -35.60 20.35 -11.15
CA LYS A 601 -35.24 18.97 -11.54
C LYS A 601 -33.75 18.89 -11.85
N PRO A 602 -32.87 19.10 -10.87
CA PRO A 602 -31.41 19.07 -11.10
C PRO A 602 -30.96 17.70 -11.63
N ILE A 603 -29.98 17.71 -12.51
CA ILE A 603 -29.33 16.48 -13.00
C ILE A 603 -28.15 16.06 -12.11
N ASP A 604 -27.86 16.81 -11.07
CA ASP A 604 -26.87 16.45 -10.06
C ASP A 604 -27.08 15.00 -9.59
N THR A 605 -25.99 14.29 -9.36
CA THR A 605 -26.09 12.85 -9.08
C THR A 605 -25.09 12.42 -8.03
N TYR A 606 -25.62 11.92 -6.91
CA TYR A 606 -24.90 11.10 -5.95
C TYR A 606 -25.07 9.63 -6.31
N HIS A 607 -23.95 8.91 -6.45
CA HIS A 607 -23.96 7.48 -6.75
C HIS A 607 -23.11 6.72 -5.74
N ALA A 608 -23.69 5.71 -5.12
CA ALA A 608 -23.01 4.74 -4.27
C ALA A 608 -22.85 3.43 -5.04
N TRP A 609 -21.65 2.92 -5.09
CA TRP A 609 -21.34 1.69 -5.82
C TRP A 609 -20.55 0.71 -4.96
N THR A 610 -20.97 -0.55 -4.98
CA THR A 610 -20.27 -1.68 -4.34
C THR A 610 -19.74 -2.61 -5.43
N ARG A 611 -18.44 -2.92 -5.40
CA ARG A 611 -17.84 -3.84 -6.36
C ARG A 611 -18.24 -5.29 -6.11
N GLU A 612 -18.41 -6.04 -7.18
CA GLU A 612 -18.63 -7.48 -7.15
C GLU A 612 -17.34 -8.29 -7.38
N HIS A 613 -16.40 -7.73 -8.13
CA HIS A 613 -15.18 -8.40 -8.55
C HIS A 613 -13.94 -7.58 -8.24
N LEU A 614 -12.78 -8.24 -8.18
CA LEU A 614 -11.46 -7.60 -8.22
C LEU A 614 -11.02 -7.40 -9.67
N THR A 615 -10.02 -6.53 -9.88
CA THR A 615 -9.28 -6.48 -11.13
C THR A 615 -7.87 -7.01 -10.92
N PHE A 616 -7.23 -7.52 -11.98
CA PHE A 616 -5.97 -8.24 -11.86
C PHE A 616 -4.89 -7.67 -12.79
N PRO A 617 -4.24 -6.53 -12.39
CA PRO A 617 -3.03 -6.09 -13.06
C PRO A 617 -1.94 -7.14 -12.91
N ASN A 618 -1.14 -7.29 -13.96
CA ASN A 618 -0.08 -8.27 -14.02
C ASN A 618 1.06 -7.76 -14.91
N GLY A 619 2.21 -8.43 -14.93
CA GLY A 619 3.31 -8.02 -15.77
C GLY A 619 4.58 -8.83 -15.55
N ALA A 620 5.50 -8.71 -16.50
CA ALA A 620 6.79 -9.38 -16.54
C ALA A 620 7.93 -8.38 -16.41
N HIS A 621 8.85 -8.64 -15.50
CA HIS A 621 10.06 -7.86 -15.27
C HIS A 621 11.30 -8.68 -15.60
N VAL A 622 12.23 -8.08 -16.36
CA VAL A 622 13.52 -8.65 -16.75
C VAL A 622 14.62 -7.72 -16.30
N VAL A 623 15.52 -8.22 -15.48
CA VAL A 623 16.57 -7.41 -14.84
C VAL A 623 17.95 -7.97 -15.14
N GLU A 624 18.89 -7.12 -15.52
CA GLU A 624 20.30 -7.43 -15.60
C GLU A 624 21.07 -6.68 -14.53
N VAL A 625 21.88 -7.40 -13.76
CA VAL A 625 22.78 -6.82 -12.76
C VAL A 625 24.23 -7.03 -13.12
N GLU A 626 25.09 -6.13 -12.67
CA GLU A 626 26.53 -6.32 -12.61
C GLU A 626 26.99 -6.31 -11.14
N ILE A 627 27.91 -7.22 -10.81
CA ILE A 627 28.50 -7.32 -9.48
C ILE A 627 30.01 -7.11 -9.58
N ASP A 628 30.49 -6.19 -8.78
CA ASP A 628 31.92 -5.98 -8.58
C ASP A 628 32.46 -7.07 -7.64
N ARG A 629 33.48 -7.83 -8.11
CA ARG A 629 34.01 -8.99 -7.39
C ARG A 629 34.80 -8.64 -6.13
N ASP A 630 35.33 -7.43 -6.08
CA ASP A 630 36.20 -7.01 -4.97
C ASP A 630 35.36 -6.44 -3.80
N THR A 631 34.28 -5.76 -4.13
CA THR A 631 33.45 -5.04 -3.16
C THR A 631 32.08 -5.68 -2.89
N GLY A 632 31.61 -6.56 -3.76
CA GLY A 632 30.24 -7.10 -3.71
C GLY A 632 29.16 -6.09 -4.12
N ARG A 633 29.53 -4.92 -4.62
CA ARG A 633 28.55 -3.91 -5.08
C ARG A 633 27.77 -4.43 -6.27
N VAL A 634 26.45 -4.40 -6.13
CA VAL A 634 25.47 -4.72 -7.17
C VAL A 634 25.05 -3.42 -7.86
N SER A 635 25.08 -3.39 -9.18
CA SER A 635 24.55 -2.29 -10.00
C SER A 635 23.51 -2.85 -10.96
N LEU A 636 22.39 -2.15 -11.10
CA LEU A 636 21.36 -2.48 -12.08
C LEU A 636 21.84 -2.02 -13.47
N ALA A 637 22.25 -2.97 -14.31
CA ALA A 637 22.75 -2.66 -15.65
C ALA A 637 21.61 -2.37 -16.64
N ARG A 638 20.49 -3.12 -16.53
CA ARG A 638 19.27 -2.92 -17.33
C ARG A 638 18.06 -3.35 -16.51
N TYR A 639 16.94 -2.65 -16.71
CA TYR A 639 15.66 -3.02 -16.12
C TYR A 639 14.55 -2.80 -17.14
N THR A 640 13.92 -3.87 -17.58
CA THR A 640 12.80 -3.87 -18.52
C THR A 640 11.55 -4.41 -17.82
N ALA A 641 10.42 -3.76 -18.03
CA ALA A 641 9.11 -4.23 -17.55
C ALA A 641 8.06 -4.08 -18.64
N VAL A 642 7.19 -5.08 -18.78
CA VAL A 642 5.99 -5.02 -19.59
C VAL A 642 4.81 -5.37 -18.71
N ASP A 643 3.94 -4.39 -18.49
CA ASP A 643 2.81 -4.51 -17.56
C ASP A 643 1.46 -4.42 -18.28
N ASP A 644 0.49 -5.17 -17.75
CA ASP A 644 -0.92 -5.11 -18.12
C ASP A 644 -1.72 -4.39 -17.02
N TYR A 645 -2.06 -3.14 -17.28
CA TYR A 645 -2.94 -2.32 -16.44
C TYR A 645 -4.33 -2.13 -17.05
N GLY A 646 -4.69 -2.96 -18.03
CA GLY A 646 -5.90 -2.76 -18.83
C GLY A 646 -5.84 -1.49 -19.66
N VAL A 647 -6.94 -0.78 -19.73
CA VAL A 647 -7.00 0.53 -20.38
C VAL A 647 -6.28 1.59 -19.53
N LEU A 648 -5.35 2.31 -20.14
CA LEU A 648 -4.62 3.40 -19.48
C LEU A 648 -5.40 4.72 -19.61
N VAL A 649 -5.83 5.29 -18.49
CA VAL A 649 -6.49 6.61 -18.50
C VAL A 649 -5.50 7.71 -18.89
N ASN A 650 -4.30 7.68 -18.31
CA ASN A 650 -3.21 8.59 -18.62
C ASN A 650 -1.88 7.81 -18.61
N PRO A 651 -1.32 7.47 -19.77
CA PRO A 651 -0.09 6.69 -19.87
C PRO A 651 1.12 7.29 -19.16
N MET A 652 1.29 8.61 -19.17
CA MET A 652 2.39 9.28 -18.48
C MET A 652 2.30 9.08 -16.95
N ILE A 653 1.10 9.22 -16.37
CA ILE A 653 0.89 9.03 -14.93
C ILE A 653 1.04 7.55 -14.55
N ALA A 654 0.53 6.63 -15.38
CA ALA A 654 0.73 5.19 -15.18
C ALA A 654 2.21 4.80 -15.19
N SER A 655 2.99 5.33 -16.15
CA SER A 655 4.45 5.15 -16.19
C SER A 655 5.13 5.70 -14.93
N GLY A 656 4.73 6.88 -14.45
CA GLY A 656 5.23 7.45 -13.21
C GLY A 656 4.94 6.58 -11.98
N GLN A 657 3.76 5.92 -11.93
CA GLN A 657 3.44 4.96 -10.87
C GLN A 657 4.33 3.71 -10.95
N ALA A 658 4.56 3.17 -12.14
CA ALA A 658 5.44 2.02 -12.36
C ALA A 658 6.89 2.33 -11.94
N HIS A 659 7.46 3.46 -12.39
CA HIS A 659 8.81 3.90 -12.00
C HIS A 659 8.97 4.00 -10.47
N GLY A 660 8.05 4.71 -9.80
CA GLY A 660 8.13 4.87 -8.36
C GLY A 660 7.91 3.55 -7.59
N ALA A 661 7.17 2.60 -8.16
CA ALA A 661 6.99 1.28 -7.57
C ALA A 661 8.23 0.40 -7.70
N MET A 662 8.85 0.39 -8.89
CA MET A 662 10.11 -0.32 -9.13
C MET A 662 11.24 0.23 -8.25
N ALA A 663 11.34 1.55 -8.09
CA ALA A 663 12.33 2.17 -7.21
C ALA A 663 12.23 1.66 -5.76
N GLN A 664 11.01 1.51 -5.23
CA GLN A 664 10.82 0.93 -3.89
C GLN A 664 11.20 -0.56 -3.84
N GLY A 665 10.90 -1.32 -4.88
CA GLY A 665 11.33 -2.72 -4.96
C GLY A 665 12.86 -2.87 -5.08
N VAL A 666 13.53 -1.96 -5.78
CA VAL A 666 15.00 -1.87 -5.82
C VAL A 666 15.55 -1.56 -4.42
N GLY A 667 14.94 -0.59 -3.71
CA GLY A 667 15.30 -0.28 -2.33
C GLY A 667 15.24 -1.51 -1.44
N GLN A 668 14.15 -2.25 -1.47
CA GLN A 668 14.02 -3.50 -0.71
C GLN A 668 15.07 -4.54 -1.11
N ALA A 669 15.38 -4.68 -2.41
CA ALA A 669 16.32 -5.70 -2.87
C ALA A 669 17.78 -5.41 -2.47
N LEU A 670 18.19 -4.16 -2.47
CA LEU A 670 19.61 -3.79 -2.41
C LEU A 670 20.03 -3.01 -1.17
N LEU A 671 19.11 -2.29 -0.51
CA LEU A 671 19.47 -1.22 0.42
C LEU A 671 18.70 -1.24 1.75
N GLU A 672 17.36 -1.25 1.68
CA GLU A 672 16.49 -0.99 2.82
C GLU A 672 16.38 -2.19 3.77
N HIS A 673 16.68 -2.00 5.05
CA HIS A 673 16.55 -3.01 6.09
C HIS A 673 16.30 -2.39 7.45
N ALA A 674 15.15 -2.66 8.03
CA ALA A 674 14.81 -2.26 9.40
C ALA A 674 15.34 -3.32 10.40
N THR A 675 16.55 -3.11 10.89
CA THR A 675 17.24 -4.06 11.78
C THR A 675 17.02 -3.69 13.24
N TYR A 676 16.91 -4.73 14.08
CA TYR A 676 16.81 -4.64 15.53
C TYR A 676 17.93 -5.40 16.20
N ASP A 677 18.48 -4.86 17.28
CA ASP A 677 19.39 -5.59 18.16
C ASP A 677 18.61 -6.68 18.91
N ALA A 678 19.05 -7.92 18.78
CA ALA A 678 18.33 -9.08 19.32
C ALA A 678 18.30 -9.14 20.86
N GLN A 679 19.24 -8.47 21.55
CA GLN A 679 19.32 -8.49 23.01
C GLN A 679 18.50 -7.38 23.65
N SER A 680 18.66 -6.15 23.13
CA SER A 680 17.97 -4.96 23.68
C SER A 680 16.61 -4.70 23.06
N GLY A 681 16.34 -5.26 21.87
CA GLY A 681 15.16 -4.92 21.07
C GLY A 681 15.19 -3.52 20.47
N GLN A 682 16.32 -2.84 20.49
CA GLN A 682 16.49 -1.52 19.92
C GLN A 682 16.54 -1.58 18.38
N MET A 683 15.87 -0.65 17.74
CA MET A 683 16.04 -0.45 16.30
C MET A 683 17.37 0.24 16.04
N VAL A 684 18.29 -0.40 15.33
CA VAL A 684 19.62 0.13 15.04
C VAL A 684 19.70 0.91 13.74
N ALA A 685 18.70 0.78 12.87
CA ALA A 685 18.59 1.53 11.62
C ALA A 685 17.46 2.58 11.73
N ALA A 686 17.63 3.60 12.59
CA ALA A 686 16.59 4.56 12.96
C ALA A 686 16.76 5.95 12.32
N SER A 687 17.58 6.08 11.27
CA SER A 687 17.79 7.32 10.54
C SER A 687 18.18 7.04 9.09
N PHE A 688 18.13 8.04 8.20
CA PHE A 688 18.64 7.91 6.82
C PHE A 688 20.16 7.74 6.73
N MET A 689 20.89 7.85 7.84
CA MET A 689 22.30 7.49 7.88
C MET A 689 22.52 5.99 7.90
N ASP A 690 21.61 5.25 8.53
CA ASP A 690 21.72 3.82 8.79
C ASP A 690 20.74 3.02 7.91
N TYR A 691 19.59 3.59 7.60
CA TYR A 691 18.57 3.04 6.71
C TYR A 691 18.76 3.63 5.32
N ALA A 692 19.45 2.92 4.44
CA ALA A 692 19.73 3.40 3.09
C ALA A 692 18.47 3.30 2.21
N MET A 693 18.08 4.42 1.60
CA MET A 693 17.05 4.45 0.56
C MET A 693 17.68 4.61 -0.82
N PRO A 694 17.03 4.11 -1.90
CA PRO A 694 17.57 4.27 -3.24
C PRO A 694 17.63 5.75 -3.65
N ARG A 695 18.72 6.13 -4.26
CA ARG A 695 18.97 7.45 -4.83
C ARG A 695 18.85 7.37 -6.35
N ALA A 696 18.83 8.51 -7.02
CA ALA A 696 18.69 8.56 -8.47
C ALA A 696 19.82 7.83 -9.22
N ASP A 697 21.04 7.82 -8.68
CA ASP A 697 22.20 7.13 -9.24
C ASP A 697 22.25 5.62 -8.94
N ASP A 698 21.41 5.12 -8.06
CA ASP A 698 21.22 3.68 -7.83
C ASP A 698 20.27 3.04 -8.85
N LEU A 699 19.53 3.85 -9.61
CA LEU A 699 18.50 3.42 -10.53
C LEU A 699 18.91 3.55 -11.98
N PRO A 700 18.66 2.53 -12.84
CA PRO A 700 18.87 2.64 -14.28
C PRO A 700 17.73 3.45 -14.92
N SER A 701 17.88 3.79 -16.19
CA SER A 701 16.73 4.13 -17.02
C SER A 701 15.86 2.89 -17.16
N PHE A 702 14.65 2.95 -16.62
CA PHE A 702 13.67 1.86 -16.75
C PHE A 702 13.10 1.84 -18.17
N ASP A 703 13.11 0.67 -18.80
CA ASP A 703 12.50 0.45 -20.11
C ASP A 703 11.10 -0.16 -19.92
N LEU A 704 10.06 0.67 -20.07
CA LEU A 704 8.68 0.28 -19.80
C LEU A 704 7.89 0.04 -21.08
N GLY A 705 7.13 -1.06 -21.11
CA GLY A 705 6.10 -1.37 -22.08
C GLY A 705 4.77 -1.67 -21.41
N PHE A 706 3.68 -1.53 -22.15
CA PHE A 706 2.36 -1.90 -21.69
C PHE A 706 1.70 -2.84 -22.71
N ASN A 707 1.17 -3.96 -22.21
CA ASN A 707 0.37 -4.93 -22.97
C ASN A 707 -1.04 -4.98 -22.37
N GLY A 708 -1.84 -3.94 -22.64
CA GLY A 708 -3.11 -3.73 -21.97
C GLY A 708 -4.22 -4.67 -22.44
N THR A 709 -4.55 -5.68 -21.65
CA THR A 709 -5.77 -6.49 -21.81
C THR A 709 -6.89 -5.86 -21.00
N PRO A 710 -7.94 -5.30 -21.62
CA PRO A 710 -9.02 -4.65 -20.90
C PRO A 710 -9.66 -5.56 -19.86
N CYS A 711 -9.91 -5.04 -18.66
CA CYS A 711 -10.71 -5.70 -17.65
C CYS A 711 -12.16 -5.79 -18.13
N THR A 712 -12.80 -6.94 -17.94
CA THR A 712 -14.17 -7.18 -18.40
C THR A 712 -15.23 -6.89 -17.34
N THR A 713 -14.80 -6.56 -16.09
CA THR A 713 -15.69 -6.40 -14.95
C THR A 713 -15.99 -4.93 -14.59
N ASN A 714 -15.45 -3.97 -15.36
CA ASN A 714 -15.77 -2.55 -15.21
C ASN A 714 -15.86 -1.84 -16.58
N PRO A 715 -16.65 -0.76 -16.68
CA PRO A 715 -16.92 -0.10 -17.96
C PRO A 715 -15.73 0.64 -18.56
N LEU A 716 -14.71 0.93 -17.77
CA LEU A 716 -13.48 1.59 -18.21
C LEU A 716 -12.45 0.62 -18.78
N GLY A 717 -12.58 -0.69 -18.50
CA GLY A 717 -11.58 -1.69 -18.85
C GLY A 717 -10.25 -1.52 -18.10
N VAL A 718 -10.22 -0.72 -17.02
CA VAL A 718 -9.00 -0.41 -16.25
C VAL A 718 -8.67 -1.51 -15.26
N LYS A 719 -7.38 -1.67 -14.96
CA LYS A 719 -6.85 -2.43 -13.81
C LYS A 719 -6.03 -1.47 -12.93
N GLY A 720 -5.70 -1.88 -11.70
CA GLY A 720 -4.86 -1.04 -10.84
C GLY A 720 -3.39 -1.07 -11.25
N CYS A 721 -2.66 0.04 -11.15
CA CYS A 721 -1.23 0.09 -11.48
C CYS A 721 -0.32 0.46 -10.29
N GLY A 722 -0.91 0.98 -9.22
CA GLY A 722 -0.15 1.67 -8.16
C GLY A 722 0.90 0.84 -7.41
N GLU A 723 0.77 -0.48 -7.36
CA GLU A 723 1.64 -1.36 -6.56
C GLU A 723 2.44 -2.36 -7.40
N ALA A 724 2.06 -2.56 -8.66
CA ALA A 724 2.56 -3.61 -9.54
C ALA A 724 4.10 -3.69 -9.59
N GLY A 725 4.78 -2.60 -9.90
CA GLY A 725 6.24 -2.57 -10.04
C GLY A 725 7.00 -2.98 -8.78
N ALA A 726 6.48 -2.69 -7.58
CA ALA A 726 7.13 -3.08 -6.32
C ALA A 726 7.08 -4.60 -6.08
N ILE A 727 6.05 -5.27 -6.60
CA ILE A 727 5.82 -6.70 -6.39
C ILE A 727 6.85 -7.56 -7.14
N ALA A 728 7.14 -7.22 -8.41
CA ALA A 728 8.07 -7.99 -9.24
C ALA A 728 9.54 -7.61 -9.05
N ALA A 729 9.83 -6.36 -8.66
CA ALA A 729 11.20 -5.86 -8.65
C ALA A 729 12.12 -6.64 -7.71
N PHE A 730 11.68 -6.91 -6.49
CA PHE A 730 12.50 -7.65 -5.51
C PHE A 730 12.90 -9.05 -6.00
N PRO A 731 11.97 -9.95 -6.40
CA PRO A 731 12.36 -11.27 -6.89
C PRO A 731 13.15 -11.24 -8.21
N ALA A 732 12.85 -10.32 -9.13
CA ALA A 732 13.60 -10.22 -10.39
C ALA A 732 15.08 -9.86 -10.14
N ILE A 733 15.34 -8.89 -9.24
CA ILE A 733 16.70 -8.49 -8.85
C ILE A 733 17.40 -9.63 -8.10
N ALA A 734 16.72 -10.27 -7.15
CA ALA A 734 17.29 -11.38 -6.38
C ALA A 734 17.68 -12.56 -7.31
N ASN A 735 16.84 -12.90 -8.28
CA ASN A 735 17.13 -13.92 -9.29
C ASN A 735 18.31 -13.53 -10.18
N ALA A 736 18.42 -12.25 -10.58
CA ALA A 736 19.55 -11.76 -11.36
C ALA A 736 20.88 -11.84 -10.57
N ILE A 737 20.86 -11.51 -9.30
CA ILE A 737 22.05 -11.60 -8.43
C ILE A 737 22.49 -13.06 -8.30
N LEU A 738 21.58 -13.99 -8.05
CA LEU A 738 21.92 -15.42 -7.93
C LEU A 738 22.42 -16.00 -9.25
N ASP A 739 21.86 -15.58 -10.38
CA ASP A 739 22.36 -15.98 -11.71
C ASP A 739 23.79 -15.47 -11.94
N ALA A 740 24.11 -14.24 -11.50
CA ALA A 740 25.47 -13.71 -11.56
C ALA A 740 26.45 -14.48 -10.66
N LEU A 741 25.98 -14.95 -9.49
CA LEU A 741 26.80 -15.64 -8.48
C LEU A 741 26.85 -17.16 -8.68
N ALA A 742 25.99 -17.74 -9.52
CA ALA A 742 25.91 -19.19 -9.77
C ALA A 742 27.25 -19.82 -10.18
N PRO A 743 28.11 -19.20 -11.04
CA PRO A 743 29.42 -19.75 -11.38
C PRO A 743 30.38 -19.86 -10.19
N LEU A 744 30.11 -19.16 -9.08
CA LEU A 744 30.88 -19.24 -7.84
C LEU A 744 30.33 -20.29 -6.87
N GLY A 745 29.19 -20.94 -7.18
CA GLY A 745 28.55 -21.93 -6.33
C GLY A 745 27.60 -21.33 -5.27
N VAL A 746 27.31 -20.02 -5.30
CA VAL A 746 26.38 -19.39 -4.36
C VAL A 746 24.96 -19.81 -4.69
N LYS A 747 24.24 -20.36 -3.70
CA LYS A 747 22.86 -20.83 -3.81
C LYS A 747 21.81 -19.90 -3.15
N GLY A 748 22.28 -18.98 -2.31
CA GLY A 748 21.44 -18.04 -1.59
C GLY A 748 22.29 -16.97 -0.89
N PHE A 749 21.64 -15.90 -0.46
CA PHE A 749 22.21 -14.86 0.41
C PHE A 749 21.09 -14.27 1.27
N GLU A 750 21.46 -13.72 2.41
CA GLU A 750 20.51 -12.97 3.24
C GLU A 750 20.23 -11.59 2.62
N GLY A 751 18.96 -11.22 2.56
CA GLY A 751 18.53 -9.92 2.03
C GLY A 751 18.66 -8.78 3.06
N PRO A 752 18.77 -7.52 2.62
CA PRO A 752 18.98 -7.05 1.26
C PRO A 752 20.38 -7.40 0.72
N ALA A 753 20.54 -7.39 -0.60
CA ALA A 753 21.82 -7.67 -1.28
C ALA A 753 22.79 -6.48 -1.17
N THR A 754 23.07 -6.07 0.06
CA THR A 754 24.11 -5.06 0.32
C THR A 754 25.48 -5.55 -0.15
N PRO A 755 26.42 -4.63 -0.45
CA PRO A 755 27.78 -5.02 -0.82
C PRO A 755 28.40 -6.01 0.14
N ALA A 756 28.19 -5.83 1.46
CA ALA A 756 28.72 -6.72 2.48
C ALA A 756 28.12 -8.13 2.40
N HIS A 757 26.81 -8.26 2.28
CA HIS A 757 26.14 -9.57 2.17
C HIS A 757 26.55 -10.32 0.91
N VAL A 758 26.59 -9.64 -0.24
CA VAL A 758 26.99 -10.23 -1.52
C VAL A 758 28.46 -10.66 -1.47
N TRP A 759 29.36 -9.81 -0.96
CA TRP A 759 30.76 -10.12 -0.81
C TRP A 759 31.01 -11.33 0.14
N GLN A 760 30.30 -11.38 1.23
CA GLN A 760 30.36 -12.49 2.16
C GLN A 760 29.87 -13.80 1.51
N ALA A 761 28.74 -13.78 0.79
CA ALA A 761 28.23 -14.92 0.05
C ALA A 761 29.24 -15.45 -0.98
N MET A 762 29.93 -14.57 -1.72
CA MET A 762 31.00 -14.94 -2.65
C MET A 762 32.21 -15.58 -1.98
N ARG A 763 32.49 -15.22 -0.73
CA ARG A 763 33.63 -15.80 0.04
C ARG A 763 33.31 -17.14 0.66
N LEU A 764 32.08 -17.30 1.17
CA LEU A 764 31.65 -18.56 1.79
C LEU A 764 31.47 -19.70 0.78
N ALA A 765 31.25 -19.37 -0.48
CA ALA A 765 31.13 -20.33 -1.58
C ALA A 765 32.48 -20.84 -2.13
N ARG A 766 33.60 -20.22 -1.77
CA ARG A 766 34.98 -20.63 -2.09
C ARG A 766 35.51 -21.61 -1.02
#